data_cdd5a5ba4d5fc687b846a3896cad3e30
#
_entry.id   cdd5a5ba4d5fc687b846a3896cad3e30
#
_cell.length_a   1.000
_cell.length_b   1.000
_cell.length_c   1.000
_cell.angle_alpha   90.00
_cell.angle_beta   90.00
_cell.angle_gamma   90.00
#
_symmetry.space_group_name_H-M   'P 1'
#
loop_
_entity.id
_entity.type
_entity.pdbx_description
1 polymer ?
#
loop_
_entity_poly.entity_id
_entity_poly.type
_entity_poly.pdbx_seq_one_letter_code
_entity_poly.pdbx_strand_id
1 'polypeptide(L)'
;MDARLTIAYYIKTLAEKYEDRPAIYFKSAFRTFSFSYRQMYRRSLGVANYLAQKGINKGDRILVWSYNGQEYASILLGCALSGVVVVPIDFGSKADFVRLIAEKVGARHLFHSRRRPVPQTSLSHLCVEDLDQELAEVPIDKTDFGVREDDVYEIIYTSGTTSDPKGVILTNKNIVSNILHIAEVMPISSDNTCLSVLPLSHMLEQVPGFLYPLSFGCAVTYLHSRKSTAVIEALRRHRVSIMVAVPIFLSVLRESILREVQARGRERLFRRMLSLSSHLPRPARRFLFRAIHKKLGGRLEMFFTAGSALEPALEEFWTALGFQVYQGYGLTETTTAVTLNTRTHQRTGSVGRCLPHQEVKLGPENEIWTRGDNVTPGYWENPEENAARWEDGWFKTGDIGEFDGERYLFFRGRLKNMIKSAAGLNVYPEDIEPVLCKMPGVKDCCVIGLEEGGDIRVHAVILLEKDEAWDNESVRSMITSANQILQPHQQIQGFSIWPHEDFPRTNTLKIKRGPVLQEIQQGKPAGGATRDNTVPQSSGDRILDLLANLAKVDVQTITTESNLVSDLGLDSIARVELVTMLEEEFNLEIDEGAFDAGTTVSGVKEIVAARQSETLHYGFRRWSRTWPARVARRLLQVVAFRVPSLFSRTTVKGRENLAGLKTPAIFIANHTSQYDVFYVVRALPWRLRKIALAAAADILFELKPGDSWGRWLYVRFCGFWATLLMNLFPLSRGSHVKRSFEYMGELVDDGWNVLLYPEGKITLTGEMDRFKGGIGLLTQALQVPVVPVKIDGLYSIVPTTDPDRLRWIPERFGRVSVIFGKPIQIDPQADPDQVARTCEEAVRNLS
;
A
#
# COMPACT_ATOMS: atom_id res chain seq x y z
N MET A 1 11.67 -26.25 -29.21
CA MET A 1 11.78 -24.83 -28.87
C MET A 1 12.67 -24.75 -27.66
N ASP A 2 13.92 -24.34 -27.83
CA ASP A 2 14.77 -24.02 -26.65
C ASP A 2 14.20 -22.81 -25.96
N ALA A 3 13.24 -23.05 -25.08
CA ALA A 3 12.80 -22.01 -24.17
C ALA A 3 13.96 -21.75 -23.20
N ARG A 4 14.78 -20.74 -23.49
CA ARG A 4 15.83 -20.29 -22.58
C ARG A 4 15.18 -19.90 -21.28
N LEU A 5 15.36 -20.71 -20.25
CA LEU A 5 14.80 -20.51 -18.91
C LEU A 5 15.50 -19.36 -18.18
N THR A 6 15.55 -18.17 -18.81
CA THR A 6 16.10 -16.96 -18.23
C THR A 6 15.04 -15.88 -18.11
N ILE A 7 15.05 -15.16 -17.01
CA ILE A 7 14.16 -14.01 -16.80
C ILE A 7 14.40 -12.96 -17.89
N ALA A 8 15.67 -12.79 -18.33
CA ALA A 8 16.04 -11.87 -19.40
C ALA A 8 15.29 -12.17 -20.72
N TYR A 9 15.31 -13.42 -21.16
CA TYR A 9 14.57 -13.86 -22.36
C TYR A 9 13.07 -13.70 -22.17
N TYR A 10 12.59 -14.05 -20.99
CA TYR A 10 11.18 -14.01 -20.64
C TYR A 10 10.60 -12.60 -20.74
N ILE A 11 11.19 -11.61 -20.06
CA ILE A 11 10.71 -10.23 -20.09
C ILE A 11 10.87 -9.56 -21.46
N LYS A 12 11.91 -9.90 -22.23
CA LYS A 12 12.06 -9.45 -23.61
C LYS A 12 10.89 -9.92 -24.47
N THR A 13 10.57 -11.21 -24.41
CA THR A 13 9.44 -11.81 -25.12
C THR A 13 8.11 -11.18 -24.72
N LEU A 14 7.91 -10.88 -23.43
CA LEU A 14 6.70 -10.21 -22.96
C LEU A 14 6.61 -8.76 -23.48
N ALA A 15 7.73 -8.05 -23.55
CA ALA A 15 7.77 -6.69 -24.09
C ALA A 15 7.45 -6.66 -25.60
N GLU A 16 7.89 -7.66 -26.35
CA GLU A 16 7.57 -7.83 -27.78
C GLU A 16 6.09 -8.24 -27.97
N LYS A 17 5.55 -9.10 -27.10
CA LYS A 17 4.19 -9.63 -27.21
C LYS A 17 3.11 -8.63 -26.78
N TYR A 18 3.34 -7.87 -25.70
CA TYR A 18 2.33 -7.00 -25.08
C TYR A 18 2.59 -5.51 -25.31
N GLU A 19 3.74 -5.14 -25.86
CA GLU A 19 4.10 -3.80 -26.34
C GLU A 19 3.68 -2.64 -25.41
N ASP A 20 2.71 -1.87 -25.85
CA ASP A 20 2.22 -0.67 -25.17
C ASP A 20 1.14 -0.94 -24.12
N ARG A 21 0.83 -2.22 -23.86
CA ARG A 21 -0.07 -2.62 -22.78
C ARG A 21 0.51 -2.22 -21.42
N PRO A 22 -0.27 -1.68 -20.48
CA PRO A 22 0.21 -1.36 -19.14
C PRO A 22 0.74 -2.61 -18.43
N ALA A 23 1.98 -2.54 -17.91
CA ALA A 23 2.62 -3.58 -17.11
C ALA A 23 2.61 -3.20 -15.61
N ILE A 24 2.87 -1.94 -15.30
CA ILE A 24 2.97 -1.45 -13.92
C ILE A 24 2.12 -0.19 -13.78
N TYR A 25 1.30 -0.14 -12.71
CA TYR A 25 0.69 1.09 -12.22
C TYR A 25 1.35 1.50 -10.90
N PHE A 26 1.65 2.78 -10.76
CA PHE A 26 2.22 3.32 -9.54
C PHE A 26 1.69 4.73 -9.28
N LYS A 27 1.63 5.12 -8.00
CA LYS A 27 1.25 6.47 -7.59
C LYS A 27 2.52 7.28 -7.33
N SER A 28 2.65 8.44 -7.94
CA SER A 28 3.68 9.42 -7.63
C SER A 28 3.01 10.72 -7.25
N ALA A 29 3.32 11.25 -6.08
CA ALA A 29 2.61 12.37 -5.46
C ALA A 29 1.08 12.17 -5.50
N PHE A 30 0.36 12.98 -6.27
CA PHE A 30 -1.11 12.94 -6.35
C PHE A 30 -1.64 12.25 -7.60
N ARG A 31 -0.75 11.74 -8.48
CA ARG A 31 -1.12 11.11 -9.77
C ARG A 31 -0.77 9.65 -9.83
N THR A 32 -1.48 8.94 -10.69
CA THR A 32 -1.17 7.58 -11.07
C THR A 32 -0.54 7.55 -12.45
N PHE A 33 0.59 6.89 -12.52
CA PHE A 33 1.32 6.64 -13.75
C PHE A 33 1.29 5.16 -14.10
N SER A 34 1.61 4.86 -15.34
CA SER A 34 1.82 3.49 -15.79
C SER A 34 3.03 3.39 -16.71
N PHE A 35 3.73 2.29 -16.57
CA PHE A 35 4.68 1.85 -17.60
C PHE A 35 4.07 0.73 -18.42
N SER A 36 4.22 0.80 -19.75
CA SER A 36 3.91 -0.31 -20.63
C SER A 36 5.00 -1.40 -20.53
N TYR A 37 4.72 -2.59 -21.07
CA TYR A 37 5.69 -3.67 -21.15
C TYR A 37 6.98 -3.24 -21.87
N ARG A 38 6.85 -2.51 -22.97
CA ARG A 38 7.98 -1.95 -23.72
C ARG A 38 8.75 -0.92 -22.89
N GLN A 39 8.07 -0.02 -22.18
CA GLN A 39 8.72 0.97 -21.33
C GLN A 39 9.43 0.32 -20.14
N MET A 40 8.80 -0.67 -19.50
CA MET A 40 9.38 -1.44 -18.41
C MET A 40 10.68 -2.14 -18.88
N TYR A 41 10.63 -2.84 -20.01
CA TYR A 41 11.83 -3.51 -20.58
C TYR A 41 12.93 -2.52 -20.92
N ARG A 42 12.61 -1.40 -21.60
CA ARG A 42 13.58 -0.35 -21.92
C ARG A 42 14.23 0.26 -20.70
N ARG A 43 13.44 0.52 -19.65
CA ARG A 43 13.94 1.04 -18.38
C ARG A 43 14.87 0.04 -17.69
N SER A 44 14.52 -1.24 -17.70
CA SER A 44 15.36 -2.31 -17.16
C SER A 44 16.67 -2.48 -17.94
N LEU A 45 16.65 -2.30 -19.26
CA LEU A 45 17.87 -2.21 -20.07
C LEU A 45 18.74 -1.00 -19.69
N GLY A 46 18.12 0.14 -19.37
CA GLY A 46 18.84 1.30 -18.82
C GLY A 46 19.59 0.95 -17.54
N VAL A 47 18.93 0.25 -16.60
CA VAL A 47 19.58 -0.22 -15.36
C VAL A 47 20.73 -1.19 -15.67
N ALA A 48 20.55 -2.15 -16.59
CA ALA A 48 21.59 -3.09 -16.97
C ALA A 48 22.83 -2.38 -17.55
N ASN A 49 22.62 -1.37 -18.40
CA ASN A 49 23.71 -0.57 -18.96
C ASN A 49 24.36 0.36 -17.92
N TYR A 50 23.56 0.94 -17.00
CA TYR A 50 24.08 1.70 -15.86
C TYR A 50 25.04 0.87 -15.01
N LEU A 51 24.65 -0.37 -14.64
CA LEU A 51 25.50 -1.27 -13.88
C LEU A 51 26.81 -1.59 -14.63
N ALA A 52 26.74 -1.86 -15.93
CA ALA A 52 27.92 -2.10 -16.77
C ALA A 52 28.85 -0.88 -16.83
N GLN A 53 28.31 0.36 -16.95
CA GLN A 53 29.13 1.59 -16.91
C GLN A 53 29.82 1.82 -15.56
N LYS A 54 29.18 1.39 -14.45
CA LYS A 54 29.81 1.42 -13.11
C LYS A 54 30.82 0.28 -12.90
N GLY A 55 31.12 -0.52 -13.92
CA GLY A 55 32.03 -1.65 -13.83
C GLY A 55 31.47 -2.85 -13.05
N ILE A 56 30.16 -2.91 -12.89
CA ILE A 56 29.46 -4.02 -12.22
C ILE A 56 29.09 -5.03 -13.29
N ASN A 57 29.65 -6.21 -13.22
CA ASN A 57 29.56 -7.23 -14.25
C ASN A 57 28.71 -8.42 -13.83
N LYS A 58 28.41 -9.30 -14.78
CA LYS A 58 27.73 -10.57 -14.54
C LYS A 58 28.38 -11.34 -13.37
N GLY A 59 27.57 -11.77 -12.42
CA GLY A 59 28.00 -12.48 -11.20
C GLY A 59 28.41 -11.57 -10.03
N ASP A 60 28.61 -10.26 -10.25
CA ASP A 60 28.76 -9.31 -9.13
C ASP A 60 27.45 -9.19 -8.35
N ARG A 61 27.52 -8.94 -7.05
CA ARG A 61 26.36 -8.80 -6.16
C ARG A 61 26.11 -7.34 -5.87
N ILE A 62 24.80 -6.98 -5.89
CA ILE A 62 24.34 -5.66 -5.48
C ILE A 62 23.19 -5.80 -4.49
N LEU A 63 23.06 -4.84 -3.57
CA LEU A 63 21.95 -4.78 -2.62
C LEU A 63 20.85 -3.85 -3.11
N VAL A 64 19.60 -4.21 -2.82
CA VAL A 64 18.44 -3.33 -3.02
C VAL A 64 17.70 -3.19 -1.70
N TRP A 65 17.73 -1.99 -1.11
CA TRP A 65 17.10 -1.65 0.15
C TRP A 65 16.11 -0.51 -0.03
N SER A 66 14.93 -0.84 -0.55
CA SER A 66 13.91 0.14 -0.92
C SER A 66 12.50 -0.40 -0.68
N TYR A 67 11.53 0.51 -0.76
CA TYR A 67 10.10 0.17 -0.81
C TYR A 67 9.71 -0.35 -2.20
N ASN A 68 8.54 -1.02 -2.29
CA ASN A 68 8.01 -1.48 -3.56
C ASN A 68 7.69 -0.29 -4.47
N GLY A 69 8.05 -0.42 -5.73
CA GLY A 69 7.80 0.61 -6.74
C GLY A 69 8.32 0.21 -8.10
N GLN A 70 8.10 1.07 -9.05
CA GLN A 70 8.58 0.89 -10.42
C GLN A 70 10.12 0.89 -10.51
N GLU A 71 10.79 1.63 -9.60
CA GLU A 71 12.26 1.65 -9.50
C GLU A 71 12.77 0.30 -9.07
N TYR A 72 12.19 -0.26 -7.99
CA TYR A 72 12.56 -1.58 -7.49
C TYR A 72 12.36 -2.65 -8.56
N ALA A 73 11.19 -2.67 -9.21
CA ALA A 73 10.89 -3.60 -10.31
C ALA A 73 11.90 -3.45 -11.45
N SER A 74 12.26 -2.22 -11.83
CA SER A 74 13.22 -1.94 -12.89
C SER A 74 14.64 -2.42 -12.53
N ILE A 75 15.04 -2.30 -11.26
CA ILE A 75 16.33 -2.78 -10.76
C ILE A 75 16.37 -4.30 -10.78
N LEU A 76 15.34 -4.99 -10.25
CA LEU A 76 15.25 -6.45 -10.31
C LEU A 76 15.39 -6.98 -11.74
N LEU A 77 14.61 -6.41 -12.66
CA LEU A 77 14.63 -6.82 -14.06
C LEU A 77 15.94 -6.42 -14.77
N GLY A 78 16.56 -5.29 -14.39
CA GLY A 78 17.86 -4.87 -14.90
C GLY A 78 18.99 -5.82 -14.49
N CYS A 79 18.95 -6.29 -13.25
CA CYS A 79 19.86 -7.34 -12.77
C CYS A 79 19.64 -8.66 -13.51
N ALA A 80 18.38 -9.05 -13.74
CA ALA A 80 18.07 -10.22 -14.55
C ALA A 80 18.60 -10.12 -15.99
N LEU A 81 18.56 -8.92 -16.60
CA LEU A 81 19.08 -8.69 -17.95
C LEU A 81 20.61 -8.71 -18.00
N SER A 82 21.27 -8.14 -16.98
CA SER A 82 22.74 -8.03 -16.93
C SER A 82 23.46 -9.26 -16.37
N GLY A 83 22.73 -10.15 -15.69
CA GLY A 83 23.30 -11.28 -14.95
C GLY A 83 24.01 -10.85 -13.64
N VAL A 84 23.78 -9.63 -13.18
CA VAL A 84 24.21 -9.16 -11.88
C VAL A 84 23.30 -9.79 -10.82
N VAL A 85 23.89 -10.30 -9.74
CA VAL A 85 23.16 -10.97 -8.67
C VAL A 85 22.54 -9.95 -7.76
N VAL A 86 21.23 -9.93 -7.65
CA VAL A 86 20.52 -9.03 -6.75
C VAL A 86 20.40 -9.65 -5.35
N VAL A 87 20.62 -8.85 -4.32
CA VAL A 87 20.43 -9.22 -2.92
C VAL A 87 19.37 -8.28 -2.33
N PRO A 88 18.10 -8.69 -2.37
CA PRO A 88 17.00 -7.88 -1.90
C PRO A 88 16.97 -7.84 -0.37
N ILE A 89 16.87 -6.63 0.19
CA ILE A 89 16.77 -6.39 1.63
C ILE A 89 15.41 -5.79 1.95
N ASP A 90 14.76 -6.32 2.98
CA ASP A 90 13.48 -5.77 3.43
C ASP A 90 13.65 -4.31 3.87
N PHE A 91 12.73 -3.45 3.41
CA PHE A 91 12.78 -2.01 3.70
C PHE A 91 12.73 -1.69 5.21
N GLY A 92 12.11 -2.56 6.02
CA GLY A 92 12.08 -2.46 7.49
C GLY A 92 13.38 -2.84 8.19
N SER A 93 14.38 -3.40 7.48
CA SER A 93 15.64 -3.82 8.07
C SER A 93 16.44 -2.65 8.63
N LYS A 94 17.26 -2.92 9.66
CA LYS A 94 18.19 -1.93 10.23
C LYS A 94 19.43 -1.78 9.34
N ALA A 95 20.06 -0.61 9.38
CA ALA A 95 21.28 -0.31 8.62
C ALA A 95 22.44 -1.29 8.93
N ASP A 96 22.57 -1.73 10.18
CA ASP A 96 23.58 -2.72 10.56
C ASP A 96 23.39 -4.07 9.88
N PHE A 97 22.12 -4.48 9.69
CA PHE A 97 21.82 -5.70 8.94
C PHE A 97 22.21 -5.55 7.45
N VAL A 98 21.92 -4.38 6.86
CA VAL A 98 22.34 -4.10 5.47
C VAL A 98 23.85 -4.18 5.33
N ARG A 99 24.61 -3.59 6.28
CA ARG A 99 26.08 -3.67 6.30
C ARG A 99 26.56 -5.11 6.42
N LEU A 100 26.00 -5.87 7.37
CA LEU A 100 26.36 -7.28 7.59
C LEU A 100 26.18 -8.11 6.31
N ILE A 101 25.04 -7.95 5.64
CA ILE A 101 24.77 -8.69 4.41
C ILE A 101 25.68 -8.22 3.27
N ALA A 102 25.94 -6.92 3.15
CA ALA A 102 26.85 -6.38 2.15
C ALA A 102 28.25 -7.00 2.23
N GLU A 103 28.77 -7.13 3.47
CA GLU A 103 30.06 -7.77 3.73
C GLU A 103 30.02 -9.27 3.43
N LYS A 104 28.97 -9.99 3.89
CA LYS A 104 28.83 -11.45 3.67
C LYS A 104 28.79 -11.83 2.19
N VAL A 105 28.11 -11.04 1.35
CA VAL A 105 28.02 -11.34 -0.09
C VAL A 105 29.13 -10.67 -0.90
N GLY A 106 29.98 -9.83 -0.31
CA GLY A 106 30.95 -9.03 -1.03
C GLY A 106 30.28 -8.14 -2.07
N ALA A 107 29.26 -7.38 -1.65
CA ALA A 107 28.49 -6.52 -2.55
C ALA A 107 29.35 -5.39 -3.13
N ARG A 108 29.02 -4.91 -4.34
CA ARG A 108 29.73 -3.83 -5.02
C ARG A 108 28.92 -2.54 -5.11
N HIS A 109 27.58 -2.62 -4.99
CA HIS A 109 26.70 -1.48 -5.12
C HIS A 109 25.48 -1.62 -4.22
N LEU A 110 24.89 -0.48 -3.81
CA LEU A 110 23.68 -0.41 -3.02
C LEU A 110 22.68 0.55 -3.65
N PHE A 111 21.53 0.04 -4.08
CA PHE A 111 20.36 0.86 -4.34
C PHE A 111 19.56 1.02 -3.05
N HIS A 112 19.33 2.27 -2.62
CA HIS A 112 18.61 2.54 -1.38
C HIS A 112 17.58 3.65 -1.55
N SER A 113 16.57 3.71 -0.67
CA SER A 113 15.63 4.83 -0.62
C SER A 113 16.16 5.96 0.24
N ARG A 114 15.94 7.21 -0.17
CA ARG A 114 16.21 8.44 0.59
C ARG A 114 15.49 8.48 1.95
N ARG A 115 14.43 7.69 2.11
CA ARG A 115 13.67 7.59 3.38
C ARG A 115 14.39 6.78 4.46
N ARG A 116 15.57 6.23 4.18
CA ARG A 116 16.39 5.50 5.12
C ARG A 116 17.78 6.12 5.21
N PRO A 117 18.38 6.18 6.40
CA PRO A 117 19.75 6.65 6.54
C PRO A 117 20.68 5.71 5.76
N VAL A 118 21.58 6.28 4.98
CA VAL A 118 22.57 5.48 4.23
C VAL A 118 23.46 4.74 5.25
N PRO A 119 23.62 3.41 5.15
CA PRO A 119 24.54 2.68 6.00
C PRO A 119 25.98 3.23 5.81
N GLN A 120 26.77 3.25 6.89
CA GLN A 120 28.19 3.56 6.78
C GLN A 120 28.89 2.40 6.07
N THR A 121 29.04 2.48 4.75
CA THR A 121 29.70 1.48 3.89
C THR A 121 30.62 2.18 2.90
N SER A 122 31.63 1.46 2.40
CA SER A 122 32.48 1.90 1.28
C SER A 122 31.86 1.60 -0.10
N LEU A 123 30.61 1.10 -0.14
CA LEU A 123 29.94 0.73 -1.39
C LEU A 123 29.59 1.97 -2.20
N SER A 124 29.70 1.87 -3.52
CA SER A 124 29.03 2.80 -4.39
C SER A 124 27.50 2.68 -4.18
N HIS A 125 26.79 3.77 -4.17
CA HIS A 125 25.37 3.73 -3.92
C HIS A 125 24.59 4.70 -4.79
N LEU A 126 23.29 4.40 -5.01
CA LEU A 126 22.35 5.27 -5.71
C LEU A 126 21.02 5.28 -4.97
N CYS A 127 20.47 6.49 -4.81
CA CYS A 127 19.12 6.69 -4.33
C CYS A 127 18.12 6.28 -5.40
N VAL A 128 17.18 5.38 -5.08
CA VAL A 128 16.20 4.89 -6.07
C VAL A 128 15.32 6.02 -6.61
N GLU A 129 15.10 7.06 -5.83
CA GLU A 129 14.33 8.24 -6.22
C GLU A 129 15.06 9.10 -7.29
N ASP A 130 16.38 8.91 -7.47
CA ASP A 130 17.18 9.59 -8.50
C ASP A 130 17.39 8.71 -9.74
N LEU A 131 16.87 7.47 -9.74
CA LEU A 131 17.11 6.50 -10.81
C LEU A 131 16.74 7.01 -12.22
N ASP A 132 15.62 7.74 -12.34
CA ASP A 132 15.19 8.28 -13.63
C ASP A 132 16.16 9.32 -14.21
N GLN A 133 16.74 10.15 -13.34
CA GLN A 133 17.73 11.15 -13.73
C GLN A 133 19.03 10.48 -14.18
N GLU A 134 19.53 9.52 -13.42
CA GLU A 134 20.73 8.76 -13.77
C GLU A 134 20.54 7.98 -15.08
N LEU A 135 19.40 7.32 -15.27
CA LEU A 135 19.13 6.55 -16.48
C LEU A 135 18.93 7.43 -17.73
N ALA A 136 18.55 8.70 -17.58
CA ALA A 136 18.40 9.61 -18.72
C ALA A 136 19.70 9.86 -19.47
N GLU A 137 20.83 9.77 -18.78
CA GLU A 137 22.18 9.97 -19.31
C GLU A 137 22.87 8.67 -19.77
N VAL A 138 22.24 7.51 -19.50
CA VAL A 138 22.80 6.19 -19.84
C VAL A 138 22.39 5.75 -21.25
N PRO A 139 23.30 5.64 -22.21
CA PRO A 139 22.98 5.05 -23.50
C PRO A 139 22.68 3.56 -23.36
N ILE A 140 21.73 3.07 -24.15
CA ILE A 140 21.42 1.63 -24.22
C ILE A 140 22.20 1.03 -25.38
N ASP A 141 23.47 0.76 -25.13
CA ASP A 141 24.39 0.24 -26.14
C ASP A 141 24.37 -1.29 -26.19
N LYS A 142 24.02 -1.92 -25.06
CA LYS A 142 24.04 -3.38 -24.93
C LYS A 142 22.64 -3.88 -24.55
N THR A 143 22.15 -4.86 -25.30
CA THR A 143 20.84 -5.48 -25.12
C THR A 143 20.90 -6.97 -24.77
N ASP A 144 22.07 -7.61 -24.92
CA ASP A 144 22.34 -8.99 -24.54
C ASP A 144 23.62 -9.06 -23.72
N PHE A 145 23.51 -9.59 -22.51
CA PHE A 145 24.61 -9.73 -21.55
C PHE A 145 25.05 -11.20 -21.39
N GLY A 146 24.55 -12.12 -22.22
CA GLY A 146 24.91 -13.53 -22.20
C GLY A 146 24.47 -14.27 -20.93
N VAL A 147 23.29 -13.95 -20.42
CA VAL A 147 22.72 -14.60 -19.23
C VAL A 147 22.26 -16.02 -19.56
N ARG A 148 22.55 -16.96 -18.67
CA ARG A 148 22.20 -18.39 -18.79
C ARG A 148 21.21 -18.81 -17.71
N GLU A 149 20.53 -19.92 -17.93
CA GLU A 149 19.52 -20.45 -17.00
C GLU A 149 20.09 -20.83 -15.63
N ASP A 150 21.32 -21.31 -15.57
CA ASP A 150 22.00 -21.71 -14.33
C ASP A 150 22.69 -20.54 -13.61
N ASP A 151 22.74 -19.33 -14.23
CA ASP A 151 23.31 -18.17 -13.57
C ASP A 151 22.47 -17.82 -12.34
N VAL A 152 23.16 -17.50 -11.26
CA VAL A 152 22.51 -16.99 -10.04
C VAL A 152 21.87 -15.65 -10.35
N TYR A 153 20.58 -15.55 -10.13
CA TYR A 153 19.83 -14.31 -10.27
C TYR A 153 19.80 -13.53 -8.98
N GLU A 154 19.48 -14.20 -7.86
CA GLU A 154 19.41 -13.52 -6.59
C GLU A 154 19.84 -14.39 -5.40
N ILE A 155 20.18 -13.72 -4.29
CA ILE A 155 20.44 -14.35 -3.00
C ILE A 155 19.52 -13.69 -1.97
N ILE A 156 18.56 -14.46 -1.45
CA ILE A 156 17.59 -13.96 -0.47
C ILE A 156 18.00 -14.39 0.92
N TYR A 157 18.25 -13.41 1.80
CA TYR A 157 18.52 -13.68 3.19
C TYR A 157 17.23 -13.86 3.97
N THR A 158 17.01 -15.08 4.44
CA THR A 158 15.89 -15.39 5.31
C THR A 158 16.29 -15.15 6.76
N SER A 159 15.39 -14.52 7.53
CA SER A 159 15.52 -14.42 8.98
C SER A 159 15.29 -15.81 9.57
N GLY A 160 16.33 -16.64 9.58
CA GLY A 160 16.32 -17.88 10.34
C GLY A 160 16.01 -17.57 11.81
N THR A 161 15.44 -18.54 12.53
CA THR A 161 15.24 -18.44 14.00
C THR A 161 16.56 -18.50 14.77
N THR A 162 17.67 -18.69 14.08
CA THR A 162 19.05 -18.63 14.57
C THR A 162 19.62 -17.22 14.34
N SER A 163 20.57 -16.82 15.15
CA SER A 163 21.23 -15.51 15.10
C SER A 163 21.96 -15.19 13.78
N ASP A 164 22.17 -16.19 12.91
CA ASP A 164 22.89 -16.05 11.65
C ASP A 164 21.95 -16.20 10.43
N PRO A 165 21.74 -15.12 9.64
CA PRO A 165 20.88 -15.17 8.46
C PRO A 165 21.49 -16.03 7.35
N LYS A 166 20.66 -16.88 6.71
CA LYS A 166 21.06 -17.77 5.62
C LYS A 166 20.66 -17.18 4.27
N GLY A 167 21.60 -17.09 3.33
CA GLY A 167 21.37 -16.61 1.98
C GLY A 167 20.95 -17.76 1.06
N VAL A 168 19.70 -17.79 0.63
CA VAL A 168 19.18 -18.78 -0.33
C VAL A 168 19.56 -18.35 -1.74
N ILE A 169 20.26 -19.20 -2.47
CA ILE A 169 20.66 -18.95 -3.86
C ILE A 169 19.51 -19.31 -4.79
N LEU A 170 19.15 -18.41 -5.71
CA LEU A 170 18.13 -18.66 -6.72
C LEU A 170 18.69 -18.38 -8.12
N THR A 171 18.55 -19.35 -9.01
CA THR A 171 18.97 -19.23 -10.41
C THR A 171 17.82 -18.74 -11.28
N ASN A 172 18.14 -18.28 -12.49
CA ASN A 172 17.12 -17.95 -13.49
C ASN A 172 16.18 -19.14 -13.73
N LYS A 173 16.73 -20.35 -13.82
CA LYS A 173 15.97 -21.59 -14.02
C LYS A 173 14.96 -21.80 -12.89
N ASN A 174 15.38 -21.65 -11.63
CA ASN A 174 14.47 -21.83 -10.51
C ASN A 174 13.22 -20.96 -10.63
N ILE A 175 13.41 -19.68 -10.93
CA ILE A 175 12.33 -18.71 -11.00
C ILE A 175 11.41 -18.94 -12.19
N VAL A 176 11.99 -19.07 -13.39
CA VAL A 176 11.19 -19.23 -14.62
C VAL A 176 10.43 -20.54 -14.61
N SER A 177 11.05 -21.66 -14.15
CA SER A 177 10.35 -22.93 -14.01
C SER A 177 9.16 -22.84 -13.08
N ASN A 178 9.29 -22.19 -11.91
CA ASN A 178 8.19 -22.02 -10.98
C ASN A 178 7.04 -21.21 -11.58
N ILE A 179 7.34 -20.11 -12.32
CA ILE A 179 6.33 -19.33 -13.03
C ILE A 179 5.58 -20.20 -14.04
N LEU A 180 6.29 -21.02 -14.83
CA LEU A 180 5.69 -21.88 -15.85
C LEU A 180 4.82 -22.98 -15.24
N HIS A 181 5.28 -23.61 -14.15
CA HIS A 181 4.53 -24.65 -13.45
C HIS A 181 3.22 -24.10 -12.85
N ILE A 182 3.25 -22.92 -12.26
CA ILE A 182 2.03 -22.24 -11.79
C ILE A 182 1.12 -21.89 -12.97
N ALA A 183 1.68 -21.36 -14.05
CA ALA A 183 0.92 -20.93 -15.24
C ALA A 183 0.18 -22.09 -15.92
N GLU A 184 0.75 -23.30 -15.88
CA GLU A 184 0.12 -24.50 -16.44
C GLU A 184 -1.19 -24.89 -15.74
N VAL A 185 -1.23 -24.78 -14.41
CA VAL A 185 -2.39 -25.23 -13.61
C VAL A 185 -3.33 -24.08 -13.22
N MET A 186 -2.87 -22.84 -13.31
CA MET A 186 -3.63 -21.66 -12.87
C MET A 186 -3.55 -20.51 -13.90
N PRO A 187 -4.00 -20.71 -15.14
CA PRO A 187 -4.00 -19.63 -16.12
C PRO A 187 -4.92 -18.47 -15.70
N ILE A 188 -4.44 -17.24 -15.88
CA ILE A 188 -5.19 -16.02 -15.64
C ILE A 188 -5.37 -15.22 -16.94
N SER A 189 -6.33 -14.30 -16.96
CA SER A 189 -6.61 -13.47 -18.12
C SER A 189 -5.70 -12.23 -18.14
N SER A 190 -5.27 -11.82 -19.31
CA SER A 190 -4.56 -10.56 -19.50
C SER A 190 -5.37 -9.32 -19.06
N ASP A 191 -6.70 -9.44 -18.91
CA ASP A 191 -7.56 -8.36 -18.37
C ASP A 191 -7.54 -8.28 -16.85
N ASN A 192 -6.82 -9.20 -16.19
CA ASN A 192 -6.60 -9.12 -14.76
C ASN A 192 -5.61 -8.01 -14.40
N THR A 193 -5.77 -7.46 -13.22
CA THR A 193 -4.82 -6.54 -12.59
C THR A 193 -4.49 -7.08 -11.21
N CYS A 194 -3.22 -7.19 -10.91
CA CYS A 194 -2.73 -7.65 -9.61
C CYS A 194 -2.42 -6.47 -8.70
N LEU A 195 -2.76 -6.57 -7.41
CA LEU A 195 -2.31 -5.62 -6.39
C LEU A 195 -1.16 -6.22 -5.60
N SER A 196 -0.02 -5.54 -5.62
CA SER A 196 1.19 -5.86 -4.87
C SER A 196 1.15 -5.16 -3.51
N VAL A 197 1.07 -5.92 -2.43
CA VAL A 197 1.04 -5.40 -1.04
C VAL A 197 2.16 -5.94 -0.16
N LEU A 198 2.76 -7.07 -0.53
CA LEU A 198 3.87 -7.66 0.20
C LEU A 198 5.20 -7.07 -0.27
N PRO A 199 6.29 -7.15 0.52
CA PRO A 199 7.58 -6.64 0.07
C PRO A 199 8.15 -7.42 -1.12
N LEU A 200 8.64 -6.71 -2.15
CA LEU A 200 9.38 -7.31 -3.27
C LEU A 200 10.71 -7.97 -2.85
N SER A 201 11.15 -7.79 -1.63
CA SER A 201 12.28 -8.54 -1.04
C SER A 201 11.93 -10.00 -0.72
N HIS A 202 10.70 -10.43 -0.91
CA HIS A 202 10.24 -11.80 -0.66
C HIS A 202 9.72 -12.47 -1.93
N MET A 203 10.05 -13.75 -2.12
CA MET A 203 9.64 -14.53 -3.28
C MET A 203 8.13 -14.62 -3.47
N LEU A 204 7.35 -14.63 -2.37
CA LEU A 204 5.89 -14.62 -2.44
C LEU A 204 5.32 -13.38 -3.14
N GLU A 205 6.04 -12.25 -3.14
CA GLU A 205 5.65 -11.08 -3.92
C GLU A 205 6.29 -11.10 -5.32
N GLN A 206 7.56 -11.49 -5.43
CA GLN A 206 8.26 -11.47 -6.70
C GLN A 206 7.64 -12.42 -7.74
N VAL A 207 7.28 -13.65 -7.36
CA VAL A 207 6.73 -14.61 -8.32
C VAL A 207 5.22 -14.42 -8.45
N PRO A 208 4.33 -14.78 -7.50
CA PRO A 208 2.89 -14.68 -7.73
C PRO A 208 2.35 -13.24 -7.75
N GLY A 209 3.04 -12.27 -7.14
CA GLY A 209 2.62 -10.86 -7.12
C GLY A 209 3.13 -10.01 -8.27
N PHE A 210 4.22 -10.41 -8.93
CA PHE A 210 4.86 -9.62 -9.97
C PHE A 210 5.11 -10.42 -11.27
N LEU A 211 6.05 -11.37 -11.28
CA LEU A 211 6.48 -12.03 -12.53
C LEU A 211 5.40 -12.91 -13.15
N TYR A 212 4.67 -13.67 -12.35
CA TYR A 212 3.60 -14.53 -12.83
C TYR A 212 2.43 -13.74 -13.46
N PRO A 213 1.87 -12.66 -12.87
CA PRO A 213 0.87 -11.85 -13.55
C PRO A 213 1.39 -11.24 -14.86
N LEU A 214 2.63 -10.78 -14.89
CA LEU A 214 3.23 -10.22 -16.10
C LEU A 214 3.25 -11.24 -17.24
N SER A 215 3.45 -12.53 -16.96
CA SER A 215 3.50 -13.58 -17.97
C SER A 215 2.21 -13.70 -18.80
N PHE A 216 1.10 -13.27 -18.25
CA PHE A 216 -0.20 -13.27 -18.91
C PHE A 216 -0.59 -11.90 -19.51
N GLY A 217 0.29 -10.90 -19.47
CA GLY A 217 -0.03 -9.55 -19.94
C GLY A 217 -0.86 -8.74 -18.94
N CYS A 218 -0.92 -9.16 -17.67
CA CYS A 218 -1.60 -8.41 -16.61
C CYS A 218 -0.79 -7.19 -16.17
N ALA A 219 -1.48 -6.18 -15.63
CA ALA A 219 -0.81 -5.09 -14.95
C ALA A 219 -0.65 -5.37 -13.45
N VAL A 220 0.45 -4.91 -12.87
CA VAL A 220 0.71 -4.94 -11.42
C VAL A 220 0.62 -3.53 -10.86
N THR A 221 -0.10 -3.37 -9.77
CA THR A 221 -0.27 -2.07 -9.08
C THR A 221 0.56 -2.05 -7.81
N TYR A 222 1.47 -1.09 -7.71
CA TYR A 222 2.25 -0.85 -6.49
C TYR A 222 1.66 0.26 -5.64
N LEU A 223 1.75 0.09 -4.31
CA LEU A 223 1.29 1.04 -3.31
C LEU A 223 2.47 1.55 -2.47
N HIS A 224 2.50 2.86 -2.22
CA HIS A 224 3.44 3.44 -1.26
C HIS A 224 2.99 3.30 0.20
N SER A 225 1.72 2.97 0.43
CA SER A 225 1.13 2.83 1.76
C SER A 225 0.25 1.58 1.83
N ARG A 226 0.37 0.83 2.92
CA ARG A 226 -0.47 -0.35 3.22
C ARG A 226 -1.74 0.00 4.00
N LYS A 227 -2.02 1.28 4.23
CA LYS A 227 -3.25 1.73 4.90
C LYS A 227 -4.48 1.21 4.14
N SER A 228 -5.49 0.75 4.86
CA SER A 228 -6.72 0.18 4.30
C SER A 228 -7.39 1.11 3.27
N THR A 229 -7.32 2.42 3.49
CA THR A 229 -7.86 3.44 2.58
C THR A 229 -7.14 3.46 1.23
N ALA A 230 -5.79 3.39 1.23
CA ALA A 230 -4.97 3.35 0.02
C ALA A 230 -5.20 2.04 -0.76
N VAL A 231 -5.30 0.91 -0.06
CA VAL A 231 -5.63 -0.40 -0.65
C VAL A 231 -7.00 -0.35 -1.34
N ILE A 232 -8.04 0.13 -0.64
CA ILE A 232 -9.41 0.23 -1.19
C ILE A 232 -9.45 1.19 -2.39
N GLU A 233 -8.73 2.30 -2.34
CA GLU A 233 -8.62 3.23 -3.46
C GLU A 233 -8.00 2.55 -4.69
N ALA A 234 -6.88 1.84 -4.53
CA ALA A 234 -6.21 1.12 -5.60
C ALA A 234 -7.10 0.00 -6.18
N LEU A 235 -7.78 -0.77 -5.33
CA LEU A 235 -8.75 -1.79 -5.76
C LEU A 235 -9.81 -1.22 -6.70
N ARG A 236 -10.31 -0.02 -6.40
CA ARG A 236 -11.33 0.65 -7.22
C ARG A 236 -10.76 1.28 -8.49
N ARG A 237 -9.64 2.01 -8.35
CA ARG A 237 -9.06 2.82 -9.42
C ARG A 237 -8.49 1.96 -10.53
N HIS A 238 -7.72 0.94 -10.16
CA HIS A 238 -7.05 0.04 -11.10
C HIS A 238 -7.88 -1.20 -11.44
N ARG A 239 -9.15 -1.28 -10.92
CA ARG A 239 -10.06 -2.40 -11.16
C ARG A 239 -9.37 -3.74 -10.86
N VAL A 240 -8.63 -3.78 -9.75
CA VAL A 240 -7.87 -4.95 -9.30
C VAL A 240 -8.78 -6.17 -9.21
N SER A 241 -8.30 -7.28 -9.75
CA SER A 241 -9.02 -8.56 -9.76
C SER A 241 -8.31 -9.67 -9.00
N ILE A 242 -6.99 -9.52 -8.79
CA ILE A 242 -6.14 -10.47 -8.09
C ILE A 242 -5.37 -9.76 -6.99
N MET A 243 -5.28 -10.40 -5.82
CA MET A 243 -4.44 -9.93 -4.73
C MET A 243 -3.65 -11.09 -4.15
N VAL A 244 -2.34 -10.90 -3.99
CA VAL A 244 -1.49 -11.80 -3.21
C VAL A 244 -1.47 -11.29 -1.78
N ALA A 245 -1.83 -12.12 -0.83
CA ALA A 245 -1.94 -11.71 0.57
C ALA A 245 -1.57 -12.86 1.52
N VAL A 246 -0.98 -12.52 2.65
CA VAL A 246 -0.82 -13.47 3.76
C VAL A 246 -2.12 -13.61 4.54
N PRO A 247 -2.37 -14.75 5.21
CA PRO A 247 -3.61 -15.01 5.95
C PRO A 247 -4.01 -13.92 6.93
N ILE A 248 -3.05 -13.35 7.66
CA ILE A 248 -3.32 -12.26 8.62
C ILE A 248 -3.92 -11.01 7.95
N PHE A 249 -3.53 -10.70 6.71
CA PHE A 249 -4.12 -9.59 5.98
C PHE A 249 -5.58 -9.85 5.63
N LEU A 250 -5.91 -11.09 5.26
CA LEU A 250 -7.30 -11.51 5.02
C LEU A 250 -8.13 -11.44 6.31
N SER A 251 -7.55 -11.76 7.47
CA SER A 251 -8.20 -11.60 8.78
C SER A 251 -8.50 -10.13 9.08
N VAL A 252 -7.54 -9.23 8.90
CA VAL A 252 -7.73 -7.78 9.10
C VAL A 252 -8.85 -7.22 8.21
N LEU A 253 -8.91 -7.64 6.95
CA LEU A 253 -9.99 -7.25 6.05
C LEU A 253 -11.36 -7.81 6.52
N ARG A 254 -11.41 -9.07 7.00
CA ARG A 254 -12.62 -9.66 7.59
C ARG A 254 -13.12 -8.84 8.78
N GLU A 255 -12.23 -8.54 9.72
CA GLU A 255 -12.58 -7.75 10.91
C GLU A 255 -13.09 -6.34 10.55
N SER A 256 -12.50 -5.70 9.55
CA SER A 256 -12.98 -4.41 9.04
C SER A 256 -14.41 -4.50 8.48
N ILE A 257 -14.74 -5.60 7.79
CA ILE A 257 -16.10 -5.85 7.29
C ILE A 257 -17.07 -6.09 8.45
N LEU A 258 -16.70 -6.92 9.42
CA LEU A 258 -17.54 -7.27 10.56
C LEU A 258 -17.82 -6.05 11.43
N ARG A 259 -16.81 -5.23 11.75
CA ARG A 259 -16.98 -3.96 12.46
C ARG A 259 -17.96 -3.02 11.77
N GLU A 260 -17.90 -2.91 10.44
CA GLU A 260 -18.85 -2.06 9.71
C GLU A 260 -20.27 -2.62 9.72
N VAL A 261 -20.44 -3.94 9.66
CA VAL A 261 -21.75 -4.61 9.79
C VAL A 261 -22.34 -4.35 11.17
N GLN A 262 -21.51 -4.46 12.21
CA GLN A 262 -21.88 -4.20 13.61
C GLN A 262 -22.29 -2.74 13.82
N ALA A 263 -21.48 -1.79 13.37
CA ALA A 263 -21.77 -0.36 13.45
C ALA A 263 -23.10 0.03 12.79
N ARG A 264 -23.57 -0.78 11.83
CA ARG A 264 -24.87 -0.60 11.16
C ARG A 264 -26.02 -1.40 11.78
N GLY A 265 -25.78 -2.16 12.86
CA GLY A 265 -26.77 -3.00 13.52
C GLY A 265 -27.31 -4.14 12.65
N ARG A 266 -26.52 -4.65 11.68
CA ARG A 266 -26.99 -5.64 10.69
C ARG A 266 -26.40 -7.04 10.86
N GLU A 267 -25.86 -7.37 12.02
CA GLU A 267 -25.17 -8.64 12.28
C GLU A 267 -26.05 -9.87 12.08
N ARG A 268 -27.29 -9.84 12.58
CA ARG A 268 -28.23 -10.97 12.45
C ARG A 268 -28.57 -11.25 10.98
N LEU A 269 -28.77 -10.19 10.20
CA LEU A 269 -29.01 -10.30 8.76
C LEU A 269 -27.80 -10.85 8.03
N PHE A 270 -26.62 -10.32 8.34
CA PHE A 270 -25.36 -10.73 7.73
C PHE A 270 -25.05 -12.21 7.99
N ARG A 271 -25.21 -12.68 9.23
CA ARG A 271 -25.05 -14.10 9.58
C ARG A 271 -26.02 -15.00 8.82
N ARG A 272 -27.28 -14.61 8.67
CA ARG A 272 -28.27 -15.36 7.83
C ARG A 272 -27.87 -15.38 6.36
N MET A 273 -27.37 -14.27 5.84
CA MET A 273 -26.87 -14.21 4.46
C MET A 273 -25.66 -15.13 4.23
N LEU A 274 -24.72 -15.20 5.20
CA LEU A 274 -23.57 -16.12 5.14
C LEU A 274 -24.03 -17.58 5.13
N SER A 275 -24.95 -17.95 6.01
CA SER A 275 -25.50 -19.33 6.05
C SER A 275 -26.22 -19.69 4.75
N LEU A 276 -27.02 -18.78 4.18
CA LEU A 276 -27.70 -19.01 2.90
C LEU A 276 -26.71 -19.14 1.75
N SER A 277 -25.63 -18.39 1.79
CA SER A 277 -24.65 -18.33 0.68
C SER A 277 -23.92 -19.64 0.43
N SER A 278 -23.74 -20.50 1.46
CA SER A 278 -23.10 -21.81 1.31
C SER A 278 -23.77 -22.70 0.25
N HIS A 279 -25.08 -22.53 0.04
CA HIS A 279 -25.88 -23.30 -0.93
C HIS A 279 -26.02 -22.60 -2.31
N LEU A 280 -25.47 -21.40 -2.48
CA LEU A 280 -25.61 -20.63 -3.70
C LEU A 280 -24.39 -20.77 -4.61
N PRO A 281 -24.55 -20.74 -5.94
CA PRO A 281 -23.42 -20.66 -6.85
C PRO A 281 -22.71 -19.29 -6.74
N ARG A 282 -21.43 -19.24 -7.07
CA ARG A 282 -20.57 -18.06 -6.91
C ARG A 282 -21.18 -16.75 -7.45
N PRO A 283 -21.79 -16.68 -8.66
CA PRO A 283 -22.40 -15.43 -9.14
C PRO A 283 -23.52 -14.91 -8.24
N ALA A 284 -24.33 -15.82 -7.68
CA ALA A 284 -25.40 -15.46 -6.75
C ALA A 284 -24.84 -14.96 -5.41
N ARG A 285 -23.75 -15.56 -4.89
CA ARG A 285 -23.02 -15.06 -3.71
C ARG A 285 -22.52 -13.64 -3.95
N ARG A 286 -21.88 -13.39 -5.09
CA ARG A 286 -21.38 -12.03 -5.46
C ARG A 286 -22.52 -11.01 -5.55
N PHE A 287 -23.68 -11.40 -6.08
CA PHE A 287 -24.85 -10.51 -6.13
C PHE A 287 -25.40 -10.23 -4.72
N LEU A 288 -25.51 -11.27 -3.88
CA LEU A 288 -25.98 -11.16 -2.49
C LEU A 288 -25.10 -10.18 -1.69
N PHE A 289 -23.78 -10.27 -1.84
CA PHE A 289 -22.82 -9.42 -1.16
C PHE A 289 -22.29 -8.26 -2.02
N ARG A 290 -23.08 -7.81 -3.00
CA ARG A 290 -22.66 -6.74 -3.95
C ARG A 290 -22.15 -5.47 -3.29
N ALA A 291 -22.63 -5.15 -2.08
CA ALA A 291 -22.18 -3.96 -1.34
C ALA A 291 -20.71 -4.10 -0.91
N ILE A 292 -20.31 -5.28 -0.43
CA ILE A 292 -18.92 -5.59 -0.08
C ILE A 292 -18.04 -5.60 -1.33
N HIS A 293 -18.49 -6.29 -2.39
CA HIS A 293 -17.75 -6.29 -3.66
C HIS A 293 -17.55 -4.87 -4.21
N LYS A 294 -18.58 -4.01 -4.16
CA LYS A 294 -18.48 -2.62 -4.60
C LYS A 294 -17.49 -1.83 -3.75
N LYS A 295 -17.45 -2.08 -2.43
CA LYS A 295 -16.47 -1.45 -1.52
C LYS A 295 -15.05 -1.86 -1.89
N LEU A 296 -14.82 -3.14 -2.21
CA LEU A 296 -13.54 -3.70 -2.64
C LEU A 296 -13.31 -3.55 -4.17
N GLY A 297 -13.80 -2.48 -4.78
CA GLY A 297 -13.54 -2.13 -6.17
C GLY A 297 -14.42 -2.81 -7.23
N GLY A 298 -15.25 -3.79 -6.86
CA GLY A 298 -16.22 -4.46 -7.72
C GLY A 298 -15.64 -5.53 -8.65
N ARG A 299 -14.33 -5.54 -8.87
CA ARG A 299 -13.65 -6.51 -9.75
C ARG A 299 -12.76 -7.52 -9.04
N LEU A 300 -12.47 -7.32 -7.77
CA LEU A 300 -11.68 -8.29 -7.00
C LEU A 300 -12.38 -9.65 -7.01
N GLU A 301 -11.65 -10.67 -7.42
CA GLU A 301 -12.16 -12.02 -7.62
C GLU A 301 -11.39 -13.08 -6.85
N MET A 302 -10.07 -12.93 -6.78
CA MET A 302 -9.15 -13.96 -6.31
C MET A 302 -8.17 -13.43 -5.28
N PHE A 303 -7.92 -14.26 -4.28
CA PHE A 303 -6.80 -14.13 -3.37
C PHE A 303 -5.87 -15.32 -3.57
N PHE A 304 -4.59 -15.05 -3.83
CA PHE A 304 -3.53 -16.03 -3.66
C PHE A 304 -2.94 -15.85 -2.27
N THR A 305 -2.89 -16.91 -1.50
CA THR A 305 -2.38 -16.85 -0.12
C THR A 305 -1.38 -17.95 0.14
N ALA A 306 -0.31 -17.61 0.83
CA ALA A 306 0.75 -18.51 1.23
C ALA A 306 1.55 -17.90 2.39
N GLY A 307 2.65 -18.54 2.76
CA GLY A 307 3.58 -18.02 3.78
C GLY A 307 3.22 -18.37 5.22
N SER A 308 1.96 -18.68 5.52
CA SER A 308 1.49 -19.24 6.79
C SER A 308 0.22 -20.07 6.56
N ALA A 309 -0.16 -20.90 7.53
CA ALA A 309 -1.41 -21.65 7.45
C ALA A 309 -2.62 -20.71 7.38
N LEU A 310 -3.55 -21.03 6.49
CA LEU A 310 -4.84 -20.34 6.39
C LEU A 310 -5.86 -21.12 7.22
N GLU A 311 -6.47 -20.46 8.17
CA GLU A 311 -7.54 -21.08 8.97
C GLU A 311 -8.73 -21.42 8.06
N PRO A 312 -9.26 -22.66 8.10
CA PRO A 312 -10.40 -23.08 7.27
C PRO A 312 -11.60 -22.14 7.38
N ALA A 313 -11.92 -21.65 8.59
CA ALA A 313 -13.01 -20.70 8.80
C ALA A 313 -12.81 -19.36 8.09
N LEU A 314 -11.56 -18.92 7.93
CA LEU A 314 -11.23 -17.70 7.18
C LEU A 314 -11.39 -17.93 5.67
N GLU A 315 -10.96 -19.08 5.16
CA GLU A 315 -11.17 -19.48 3.76
C GLU A 315 -12.66 -19.58 3.44
N GLU A 316 -13.45 -20.25 4.29
CA GLU A 316 -14.89 -20.38 4.16
C GLU A 316 -15.60 -19.02 4.18
N PHE A 317 -15.21 -18.10 5.05
CA PHE A 317 -15.77 -16.75 5.10
C PHE A 317 -15.64 -16.03 3.75
N TRP A 318 -14.44 -16.01 3.18
CA TRP A 318 -14.21 -15.32 1.90
C TRP A 318 -14.91 -16.02 0.73
N THR A 319 -14.93 -17.36 0.76
CA THR A 319 -15.64 -18.16 -0.25
C THR A 319 -17.15 -17.96 -0.16
N ALA A 320 -17.73 -17.84 1.03
CA ALA A 320 -19.14 -17.53 1.24
C ALA A 320 -19.51 -16.15 0.69
N LEU A 321 -18.61 -15.17 0.75
CA LEU A 321 -18.82 -13.88 0.10
C LEU A 321 -18.73 -13.91 -1.43
N GLY A 322 -18.27 -15.04 -2.03
CA GLY A 322 -18.12 -15.21 -3.48
C GLY A 322 -16.76 -14.87 -4.04
N PHE A 323 -15.73 -14.71 -3.19
CA PHE A 323 -14.32 -14.64 -3.60
C PHE A 323 -13.76 -16.07 -3.80
N GLN A 324 -12.67 -16.16 -4.55
CA GLN A 324 -11.87 -17.36 -4.68
C GLN A 324 -10.60 -17.19 -3.85
N VAL A 325 -10.31 -18.17 -3.02
CA VAL A 325 -9.11 -18.18 -2.19
C VAL A 325 -8.29 -19.40 -2.58
N TYR A 326 -7.07 -19.19 -3.03
CA TYR A 326 -6.15 -20.24 -3.45
C TYR A 326 -4.94 -20.24 -2.55
N GLN A 327 -4.86 -21.23 -1.68
CA GLN A 327 -3.71 -21.44 -0.82
C GLN A 327 -2.67 -22.28 -1.52
N GLY A 328 -1.39 -21.86 -1.42
CA GLY A 328 -0.22 -22.60 -1.84
C GLY A 328 0.76 -22.81 -0.70
N TYR A 329 1.66 -23.77 -0.88
CA TYR A 329 2.77 -24.04 0.03
C TYR A 329 4.09 -24.01 -0.72
N GLY A 330 5.08 -23.46 -0.06
CA GLY A 330 6.46 -23.43 -0.48
C GLY A 330 7.29 -22.51 0.40
N LEU A 331 8.57 -22.48 0.11
CA LEU A 331 9.61 -21.79 0.84
C LEU A 331 10.40 -20.88 -0.11
N THR A 332 11.25 -20.03 0.41
CA THR A 332 12.25 -19.31 -0.40
C THR A 332 13.16 -20.31 -1.13
N GLU A 333 13.52 -21.39 -0.47
CA GLU A 333 14.35 -22.48 -0.99
C GLU A 333 13.70 -23.26 -2.16
N THR A 334 12.39 -23.16 -2.29
CA THR A 334 11.64 -23.74 -3.42
C THR A 334 11.13 -22.67 -4.39
N THR A 335 11.79 -21.54 -4.43
CA THR A 335 11.42 -20.30 -5.16
C THR A 335 10.13 -19.70 -4.62
N THR A 336 9.00 -20.42 -4.68
CA THR A 336 7.72 -20.02 -4.05
C THR A 336 6.85 -21.23 -3.82
N ALA A 337 6.21 -21.75 -4.87
CA ALA A 337 5.18 -22.76 -4.73
C ALA A 337 5.70 -24.17 -5.09
N VAL A 338 5.40 -25.10 -4.24
CA VAL A 338 5.56 -26.55 -4.43
C VAL A 338 4.19 -27.19 -4.66
N THR A 339 3.19 -26.75 -3.91
CA THR A 339 1.80 -27.19 -4.06
C THR A 339 0.88 -25.97 -4.14
N LEU A 340 -0.27 -26.14 -4.79
CA LEU A 340 -1.25 -25.08 -4.98
C LEU A 340 -2.67 -25.64 -5.07
N ASN A 341 -3.62 -25.02 -4.39
CA ASN A 341 -5.03 -25.15 -4.70
C ASN A 341 -5.33 -24.37 -5.97
N THR A 342 -6.09 -24.97 -6.89
CA THR A 342 -6.40 -24.38 -8.19
C THR A 342 -7.92 -24.28 -8.40
N ARG A 343 -8.34 -23.70 -9.54
CA ARG A 343 -9.78 -23.61 -9.88
C ARG A 343 -10.46 -24.98 -10.00
N THR A 344 -9.73 -25.97 -10.46
CA THR A 344 -10.24 -27.32 -10.72
C THR A 344 -9.99 -28.31 -9.57
N HIS A 345 -8.99 -28.03 -8.75
CA HIS A 345 -8.56 -28.89 -7.66
C HIS A 345 -8.34 -28.05 -6.41
N GLN A 346 -9.38 -27.96 -5.58
CA GLN A 346 -9.35 -27.20 -4.33
C GLN A 346 -9.93 -28.02 -3.19
N ARG A 347 -9.26 -27.97 -2.03
CA ARG A 347 -9.73 -28.58 -0.79
C ARG A 347 -9.45 -27.65 0.38
N THR A 348 -10.50 -27.22 1.07
CA THR A 348 -10.41 -26.33 2.23
C THR A 348 -9.49 -26.91 3.29
N GLY A 349 -8.61 -26.05 3.84
CA GLY A 349 -7.62 -26.41 4.85
C GLY A 349 -6.38 -27.14 4.30
N SER A 350 -6.36 -27.52 3.01
CA SER A 350 -5.16 -28.05 2.36
C SER A 350 -4.32 -26.93 1.73
N VAL A 351 -3.04 -27.21 1.53
CA VAL A 351 -2.14 -26.36 0.74
C VAL A 351 -2.08 -26.76 -0.74
N GLY A 352 -3.03 -27.60 -1.18
CA GLY A 352 -3.22 -27.98 -2.56
C GLY A 352 -2.47 -29.24 -2.97
N ARG A 353 -2.44 -29.49 -4.29
CA ARG A 353 -1.71 -30.61 -4.91
C ARG A 353 -0.34 -30.15 -5.41
N CYS A 354 0.58 -31.11 -5.56
CA CYS A 354 1.90 -30.86 -6.14
C CYS A 354 1.76 -30.23 -7.54
N LEU A 355 2.56 -29.20 -7.80
CA LEU A 355 2.64 -28.58 -9.12
C LEU A 355 3.25 -29.53 -10.15
N PRO A 356 2.95 -29.38 -11.45
CA PRO A 356 3.60 -30.15 -12.50
C PRO A 356 5.14 -30.04 -12.45
N HIS A 357 5.81 -31.06 -12.92
CA HIS A 357 7.28 -31.13 -13.00
C HIS A 357 8.02 -30.99 -11.66
N GLN A 358 7.29 -31.21 -10.55
CA GLN A 358 7.84 -31.26 -9.22
C GLN A 358 7.43 -32.55 -8.53
N GLU A 359 8.22 -32.95 -7.57
CA GLU A 359 7.93 -34.13 -6.76
C GLU A 359 7.89 -33.78 -5.29
N VAL A 360 6.93 -34.37 -4.59
CA VAL A 360 6.77 -34.24 -3.14
C VAL A 360 6.54 -35.62 -2.52
N LYS A 361 7.30 -35.93 -1.49
CA LYS A 361 7.12 -37.11 -0.64
C LYS A 361 7.19 -36.74 0.83
N LEU A 362 6.73 -37.64 1.68
CA LEU A 362 6.96 -37.56 3.12
C LEU A 362 8.13 -38.43 3.50
N GLY A 363 9.12 -37.85 4.14
CA GLY A 363 10.26 -38.49 4.74
C GLY A 363 9.99 -38.95 6.18
N PRO A 364 11.06 -39.20 6.97
CA PRO A 364 10.92 -39.50 8.39
C PRO A 364 10.15 -38.42 9.14
N GLU A 365 9.39 -38.80 10.16
CA GLU A 365 8.52 -37.91 10.95
C GLU A 365 7.48 -37.15 10.13
N ASN A 366 7.13 -37.64 8.94
CA ASN A 366 6.25 -37.00 7.96
C ASN A 366 6.80 -35.62 7.46
N GLU A 367 8.13 -35.44 7.47
CA GLU A 367 8.76 -34.25 6.91
C GLU A 367 8.49 -34.19 5.41
N ILE A 368 8.07 -33.01 4.94
CA ILE A 368 7.85 -32.73 3.52
C ILE A 368 9.21 -32.62 2.82
N TRP A 369 9.47 -33.51 1.89
CA TRP A 369 10.64 -33.49 1.02
C TRP A 369 10.22 -33.15 -0.40
N THR A 370 10.97 -32.30 -1.07
CA THR A 370 10.65 -31.87 -2.43
C THR A 370 11.86 -31.91 -3.36
N ARG A 371 11.59 -32.10 -4.65
CA ARG A 371 12.57 -32.12 -5.71
C ARG A 371 12.00 -31.50 -6.99
N GLY A 372 12.77 -30.71 -7.71
CA GLY A 372 12.36 -30.10 -8.98
C GLY A 372 13.25 -28.90 -9.38
N ASP A 373 13.03 -28.40 -10.58
CA ASP A 373 13.81 -27.27 -11.14
C ASP A 373 13.62 -25.94 -10.39
N ASN A 374 12.59 -25.83 -9.57
CA ASN A 374 12.33 -24.67 -8.71
C ASN A 374 13.07 -24.72 -7.36
N VAL A 375 13.72 -25.82 -7.01
CA VAL A 375 14.47 -25.97 -5.76
C VAL A 375 15.83 -25.33 -5.89
N THR A 376 16.22 -24.52 -4.90
CA THR A 376 17.52 -23.86 -4.83
C THR A 376 18.68 -24.86 -4.96
N PRO A 377 19.80 -24.50 -5.56
CA PRO A 377 21.01 -25.31 -5.50
C PRO A 377 21.69 -25.30 -4.13
N GLY A 378 21.32 -24.38 -3.22
CA GLY A 378 21.89 -24.34 -1.89
C GLY A 378 21.88 -22.95 -1.24
N TYR A 379 22.56 -22.88 -0.08
CA TYR A 379 22.78 -21.65 0.66
C TYR A 379 24.15 -21.06 0.37
N TRP A 380 24.22 -19.75 0.29
CA TRP A 380 25.43 -18.99 0.01
C TRP A 380 26.49 -19.21 1.09
N GLU A 381 27.64 -19.71 0.71
CA GLU A 381 28.81 -19.96 1.57
C GLU A 381 28.47 -20.74 2.87
N ASN A 382 27.52 -21.68 2.79
CA ASN A 382 27.09 -22.47 3.94
C ASN A 382 27.08 -23.99 3.62
N PRO A 383 28.27 -24.63 3.53
CA PRO A 383 28.38 -26.02 3.14
C PRO A 383 27.78 -26.99 4.18
N GLU A 384 27.79 -26.63 5.47
CA GLU A 384 27.22 -27.46 6.54
C GLU A 384 25.70 -27.58 6.41
N GLU A 385 25.02 -26.47 6.23
CA GLU A 385 23.57 -26.48 6.03
C GLU A 385 23.20 -27.15 4.69
N ASN A 386 24.03 -26.98 3.65
CA ASN A 386 23.82 -27.67 2.39
C ASN A 386 23.90 -29.19 2.57
N ALA A 387 24.88 -29.70 3.26
CA ALA A 387 25.00 -31.13 3.56
C ALA A 387 23.83 -31.66 4.42
N ALA A 388 23.32 -30.84 5.36
CA ALA A 388 22.22 -31.24 6.24
C ALA A 388 20.85 -31.28 5.55
N ARG A 389 20.63 -30.41 4.56
CA ARG A 389 19.31 -30.20 3.93
C ARG A 389 19.05 -31.03 2.69
N TRP A 390 20.07 -31.58 2.04
CA TRP A 390 19.89 -32.42 0.85
C TRP A 390 20.26 -33.87 1.16
N GLU A 391 19.41 -34.78 0.67
CA GLU A 391 19.64 -36.21 0.72
C GLU A 391 19.14 -36.88 -0.57
N ASP A 392 20.00 -37.53 -1.29
CA ASP A 392 19.72 -38.21 -2.58
C ASP A 392 18.96 -37.33 -3.59
N GLY A 393 19.32 -36.04 -3.66
CA GLY A 393 18.68 -35.04 -4.54
C GLY A 393 17.33 -34.50 -4.04
N TRP A 394 16.89 -34.88 -2.85
CA TRP A 394 15.71 -34.35 -2.19
C TRP A 394 16.07 -33.24 -1.21
N PHE A 395 15.34 -32.15 -1.28
CA PHE A 395 15.43 -31.07 -0.31
C PHE A 395 14.51 -31.33 0.88
N LYS A 396 15.08 -31.33 2.08
CA LYS A 396 14.38 -31.48 3.37
C LYS A 396 13.89 -30.13 3.85
N THR A 397 12.56 -29.91 3.82
CA THR A 397 11.98 -28.60 4.10
C THR A 397 12.01 -28.21 5.58
N GLY A 398 12.06 -29.18 6.48
CA GLY A 398 11.85 -28.99 7.91
C GLY A 398 10.39 -28.70 8.27
N ASP A 399 9.48 -28.86 7.34
CA ASP A 399 8.04 -28.73 7.54
C ASP A 399 7.39 -30.12 7.53
N ILE A 400 6.35 -30.32 8.34
CA ILE A 400 5.64 -31.58 8.50
C ILE A 400 4.31 -31.49 7.76
N GLY A 401 3.96 -32.55 7.06
CA GLY A 401 2.73 -32.61 6.29
C GLY A 401 2.07 -33.99 6.28
N GLU A 402 0.89 -34.03 5.69
CA GLU A 402 0.09 -35.23 5.50
C GLU A 402 -0.61 -35.18 4.15
N PHE A 403 -0.66 -36.29 3.43
CA PHE A 403 -1.47 -36.44 2.22
C PHE A 403 -2.79 -37.12 2.53
N ASP A 404 -3.86 -36.60 1.95
CA ASP A 404 -5.12 -37.34 1.91
C ASP A 404 -5.16 -38.39 0.77
N GLY A 405 -6.27 -39.14 0.68
CA GLY A 405 -6.48 -40.17 -0.36
C GLY A 405 -6.47 -39.62 -1.80
N GLU A 406 -6.66 -38.30 -1.99
CA GLU A 406 -6.65 -37.62 -3.30
C GLU A 406 -5.38 -36.84 -3.56
N ARG A 407 -4.34 -37.02 -2.74
CA ARG A 407 -3.02 -36.38 -2.88
C ARG A 407 -3.05 -34.88 -2.64
N TYR A 408 -3.99 -34.33 -1.84
CA TYR A 408 -3.88 -33.00 -1.30
C TYR A 408 -2.93 -33.01 -0.11
N LEU A 409 -2.01 -32.04 -0.07
CA LEU A 409 -1.09 -31.86 1.04
C LEU A 409 -1.73 -30.97 2.11
N PHE A 410 -1.64 -31.42 3.36
CA PHE A 410 -2.01 -30.64 4.53
C PHE A 410 -0.73 -30.32 5.30
N PHE A 411 -0.49 -29.04 5.54
CA PHE A 411 0.61 -28.59 6.39
C PHE A 411 0.21 -28.82 7.86
N ARG A 412 1.09 -29.43 8.65
CA ARG A 412 0.83 -29.74 10.07
C ARG A 412 1.67 -28.91 11.02
N GLY A 413 2.85 -28.46 10.62
CA GLY A 413 3.73 -27.66 11.46
C GLY A 413 5.18 -27.72 11.03
N ARG A 414 6.06 -27.21 11.90
CA ARG A 414 7.51 -27.25 11.67
C ARG A 414 8.18 -28.28 12.56
N LEU A 415 9.08 -29.07 12.00
CA LEU A 415 9.82 -30.12 12.71
C LEU A 415 10.53 -29.56 13.95
N LYS A 416 11.16 -28.39 13.85
CA LYS A 416 11.84 -27.73 14.98
C LYS A 416 10.92 -27.18 16.07
N ASN A 417 9.63 -26.97 15.75
CA ASN A 417 8.64 -26.48 16.71
C ASN A 417 7.84 -27.64 17.34
N MET A 418 7.96 -28.83 16.78
CA MET A 418 7.29 -30.04 17.27
C MET A 418 7.74 -30.33 18.70
N ILE A 419 6.79 -30.52 19.58
CA ILE A 419 7.01 -30.87 20.98
C ILE A 419 6.90 -32.40 21.10
N LYS A 420 7.99 -33.06 21.48
CA LYS A 420 7.94 -34.49 21.79
C LYS A 420 7.49 -34.65 23.24
N SER A 421 6.25 -35.13 23.44
CA SER A 421 5.72 -35.35 24.78
C SER A 421 6.51 -36.46 25.50
N ALA A 422 6.41 -36.49 26.83
CA ALA A 422 7.01 -37.58 27.64
C ALA A 422 6.56 -39.00 27.22
N ALA A 423 5.38 -39.11 26.59
CA ALA A 423 4.87 -40.38 26.03
C ALA A 423 5.42 -40.70 24.62
N GLY A 424 6.36 -39.93 24.11
CA GLY A 424 6.95 -40.11 22.77
C GLY A 424 6.04 -39.69 21.60
N LEU A 425 4.90 -39.05 21.88
CA LEU A 425 3.95 -38.60 20.86
C LEU A 425 4.33 -37.17 20.40
N ASN A 426 4.18 -36.94 19.11
CA ASN A 426 4.44 -35.64 18.51
C ASN A 426 3.26 -34.70 18.73
N VAL A 427 3.51 -33.54 19.29
CA VAL A 427 2.56 -32.43 19.51
C VAL A 427 2.93 -31.25 18.66
N TYR A 428 2.00 -30.77 17.87
CA TYR A 428 2.20 -29.63 16.97
C TYR A 428 1.56 -28.37 17.57
N PRO A 429 2.34 -27.32 17.88
CA PRO A 429 1.78 -26.05 18.37
C PRO A 429 0.70 -25.47 17.47
N GLU A 430 0.85 -25.65 16.18
CA GLU A 430 -0.05 -25.16 15.14
C GLU A 430 -1.46 -25.81 15.19
N ASP A 431 -1.61 -26.96 15.86
CA ASP A 431 -2.92 -27.59 16.11
C ASP A 431 -3.60 -27.01 17.36
N ILE A 432 -2.83 -26.55 18.33
CA ILE A 432 -3.30 -26.07 19.64
C ILE A 432 -3.63 -24.57 19.60
N GLU A 433 -2.75 -23.77 18.98
CA GLU A 433 -2.87 -22.31 18.92
C GLU A 433 -4.22 -21.83 18.35
N PRO A 434 -4.78 -22.42 17.26
CA PRO A 434 -6.10 -22.02 16.77
C PRO A 434 -7.26 -22.32 17.73
N VAL A 435 -7.12 -23.32 18.62
CA VAL A 435 -8.10 -23.64 19.64
C VAL A 435 -8.07 -22.58 20.73
N LEU A 436 -6.87 -22.20 21.19
CA LEU A 436 -6.68 -21.15 22.19
C LEU A 436 -7.14 -19.77 21.69
N CYS A 437 -6.79 -19.39 20.46
CA CYS A 437 -7.18 -18.11 19.88
C CYS A 437 -8.70 -17.92 19.69
N LYS A 438 -9.48 -19.02 19.79
CA LYS A 438 -10.95 -18.96 19.78
C LYS A 438 -11.56 -18.78 21.16
N MET A 439 -10.78 -18.91 22.22
CA MET A 439 -11.26 -18.72 23.58
C MET A 439 -11.53 -17.23 23.85
N PRO A 440 -12.60 -16.89 24.59
CA PRO A 440 -12.87 -15.50 24.96
C PRO A 440 -11.66 -14.87 25.66
N GLY A 441 -11.34 -13.62 25.31
CA GLY A 441 -10.27 -12.87 25.94
C GLY A 441 -8.85 -13.20 25.48
N VAL A 442 -8.63 -14.15 24.59
CA VAL A 442 -7.34 -14.44 23.98
C VAL A 442 -7.15 -13.56 22.75
N LYS A 443 -6.21 -12.61 22.84
CA LYS A 443 -5.81 -11.79 21.70
C LYS A 443 -4.91 -12.57 20.74
N ASP A 444 -3.94 -13.32 21.29
CA ASP A 444 -3.04 -14.19 20.53
C ASP A 444 -2.36 -15.19 21.48
N CYS A 445 -1.73 -16.23 20.96
CA CYS A 445 -1.01 -17.20 21.79
C CYS A 445 0.19 -17.81 21.08
N CYS A 446 1.11 -18.38 21.87
CA CYS A 446 2.28 -19.10 21.40
C CYS A 446 2.44 -20.38 22.23
N VAL A 447 2.39 -21.55 21.61
CA VAL A 447 2.59 -22.83 22.29
C VAL A 447 4.04 -23.26 22.12
N ILE A 448 4.68 -23.61 23.23
CA ILE A 448 6.09 -24.02 23.31
C ILE A 448 6.25 -25.31 24.12
N GLY A 449 7.32 -26.06 23.85
CA GLY A 449 7.78 -27.12 24.74
C GLY A 449 8.64 -26.54 25.85
N LEU A 450 8.21 -26.63 27.10
CA LEU A 450 8.98 -26.17 28.25
C LEU A 450 9.52 -27.41 29.01
N GLU A 451 10.83 -27.44 29.20
CA GLU A 451 11.48 -28.50 29.96
C GLU A 451 11.30 -28.24 31.44
N GLU A 452 10.60 -29.14 32.16
CA GLU A 452 10.41 -29.11 33.59
C GLU A 452 10.65 -30.51 34.18
N GLY A 453 11.62 -30.64 35.06
CA GLY A 453 11.93 -31.90 35.77
C GLY A 453 12.44 -33.01 34.86
N GLY A 454 13.01 -32.67 33.68
CA GLY A 454 13.50 -33.66 32.71
C GLY A 454 12.47 -34.12 31.68
N ASP A 455 11.22 -33.65 31.79
CA ASP A 455 10.17 -33.90 30.82
C ASP A 455 9.82 -32.61 30.04
N ILE A 456 9.49 -32.77 28.76
CA ILE A 456 9.02 -31.65 27.93
C ILE A 456 7.48 -31.56 28.03
N ARG A 457 7.01 -30.44 28.58
CA ARG A 457 5.58 -30.15 28.74
C ARG A 457 5.05 -29.22 27.67
N VAL A 458 3.81 -29.42 27.28
CA VAL A 458 3.10 -28.50 26.37
C VAL A 458 2.70 -27.26 27.17
N HIS A 459 3.34 -26.11 26.90
CA HIS A 459 3.15 -24.87 27.62
C HIS A 459 2.58 -23.77 26.71
N ALA A 460 1.44 -23.18 27.12
CA ALA A 460 0.81 -22.08 26.39
C ALA A 460 1.25 -20.72 26.94
N VAL A 461 1.76 -19.85 26.08
CA VAL A 461 2.02 -18.45 26.40
C VAL A 461 0.89 -17.64 25.76
N ILE A 462 0.11 -16.95 26.59
CA ILE A 462 -1.15 -16.31 26.20
C ILE A 462 -1.03 -14.79 26.26
N LEU A 463 -1.37 -14.12 25.18
CA LEU A 463 -1.58 -12.70 25.14
C LEU A 463 -3.08 -12.41 25.26
N LEU A 464 -3.48 -11.76 26.34
CA LEU A 464 -4.86 -11.46 26.65
C LEU A 464 -5.32 -10.12 26.09
N GLU A 465 -6.62 -9.98 25.80
CA GLU A 465 -7.24 -8.69 25.48
C GLU A 465 -7.24 -7.76 26.72
N LYS A 466 -7.09 -6.45 26.49
CA LYS A 466 -6.89 -5.45 27.57
C LYS A 466 -8.17 -5.07 28.30
N ASP A 467 -9.33 -5.40 27.77
CA ASP A 467 -10.63 -4.87 28.23
C ASP A 467 -11.23 -5.58 29.45
N GLU A 468 -10.60 -6.67 29.90
CA GLU A 468 -11.08 -7.45 31.05
C GLU A 468 -9.95 -7.74 32.05
N ALA A 469 -10.29 -7.70 33.36
CA ALA A 469 -9.37 -8.11 34.42
C ALA A 469 -9.28 -9.64 34.47
N TRP A 470 -8.22 -10.19 33.90
CA TRP A 470 -7.96 -11.64 33.87
C TRP A 470 -7.13 -12.08 35.08
N ASP A 471 -7.70 -12.93 35.92
CA ASP A 471 -6.97 -13.61 36.98
C ASP A 471 -6.50 -15.00 36.54
N ASN A 472 -5.60 -15.58 37.32
CA ASN A 472 -5.04 -16.92 37.02
C ASN A 472 -6.11 -18.03 37.02
N GLU A 473 -7.21 -17.83 37.73
CA GLU A 473 -8.31 -18.81 37.81
C GLU A 473 -9.14 -18.81 36.54
N SER A 474 -9.45 -17.64 36.03
CA SER A 474 -10.14 -17.44 34.74
C SER A 474 -9.33 -18.03 33.56
N VAL A 475 -8.01 -17.80 33.54
CA VAL A 475 -7.13 -18.37 32.50
C VAL A 475 -7.06 -19.92 32.66
N ARG A 476 -6.99 -20.45 33.85
CA ARG A 476 -7.04 -21.92 34.10
C ARG A 476 -8.35 -22.53 33.61
N SER A 477 -9.48 -21.87 33.87
CA SER A 477 -10.79 -22.32 33.39
C SER A 477 -10.84 -22.33 31.85
N MET A 478 -10.29 -21.31 31.22
CA MET A 478 -10.15 -21.22 29.76
C MET A 478 -9.29 -22.39 29.21
N ILE A 479 -8.12 -22.63 29.81
CA ILE A 479 -7.26 -23.75 29.42
C ILE A 479 -7.97 -25.11 29.60
N THR A 480 -8.72 -25.25 30.67
CA THR A 480 -9.51 -26.47 30.89
C THR A 480 -10.55 -26.66 29.80
N SER A 481 -11.19 -25.60 29.38
CA SER A 481 -12.15 -25.61 28.25
C SER A 481 -11.49 -25.94 26.92
N ALA A 482 -10.30 -25.37 26.66
CA ALA A 482 -9.50 -25.70 25.46
C ALA A 482 -9.09 -27.20 25.49
N ASN A 483 -8.63 -27.68 26.62
CA ASN A 483 -8.21 -29.08 26.79
C ASN A 483 -9.35 -30.11 26.58
N GLN A 484 -10.61 -29.72 26.76
CA GLN A 484 -11.75 -30.58 26.40
C GLN A 484 -11.91 -30.78 24.88
N ILE A 485 -11.41 -29.85 24.08
CA ILE A 485 -11.47 -29.90 22.61
C ILE A 485 -10.26 -30.64 22.05
N LEU A 486 -9.10 -30.49 22.72
CA LEU A 486 -7.81 -31.04 22.30
C LEU A 486 -7.74 -32.55 22.56
N GLN A 487 -6.94 -33.24 21.71
CA GLN A 487 -6.64 -34.66 21.94
C GLN A 487 -5.83 -34.86 23.23
N PRO A 488 -5.87 -36.01 23.88
CA PRO A 488 -5.19 -36.23 25.16
C PRO A 488 -3.69 -35.91 25.16
N HIS A 489 -2.99 -36.15 24.05
CA HIS A 489 -1.57 -35.89 23.92
C HIS A 489 -1.25 -34.39 23.59
N GLN A 490 -2.25 -33.64 23.14
CA GLN A 490 -2.13 -32.22 22.81
C GLN A 490 -2.50 -31.30 23.97
N GLN A 491 -2.97 -31.86 25.10
CA GLN A 491 -3.45 -31.08 26.23
C GLN A 491 -2.35 -30.19 26.81
N ILE A 492 -2.71 -28.96 27.07
CA ILE A 492 -1.86 -27.93 27.64
C ILE A 492 -1.65 -28.27 29.12
N GLN A 493 -0.41 -28.41 29.50
CA GLN A 493 0.01 -28.82 30.85
C GLN A 493 0.46 -27.64 31.72
N GLY A 494 0.83 -26.53 31.10
CA GLY A 494 1.22 -25.30 31.76
C GLY A 494 0.87 -24.07 30.95
N PHE A 495 0.80 -22.91 31.59
CA PHE A 495 0.59 -21.64 30.89
C PHE A 495 1.34 -20.46 31.53
N SER A 496 1.58 -19.45 30.73
CA SER A 496 2.08 -18.13 31.16
C SER A 496 1.32 -17.04 30.44
N ILE A 497 1.07 -15.93 31.12
CA ILE A 497 0.52 -14.73 30.49
C ILE A 497 1.71 -13.92 29.94
N TRP A 498 1.66 -13.55 28.67
CA TRP A 498 2.69 -12.75 28.03
C TRP A 498 2.69 -11.32 28.60
N PRO A 499 3.83 -10.83 29.14
CA PRO A 499 3.85 -9.57 29.87
C PRO A 499 3.86 -8.31 29.00
N HIS A 500 4.07 -8.46 27.67
CA HIS A 500 4.17 -7.34 26.75
C HIS A 500 2.92 -7.19 25.88
N GLU A 501 2.79 -6.07 25.18
CA GLU A 501 1.63 -5.74 24.35
C GLU A 501 1.47 -6.63 23.12
N ASP A 502 2.57 -7.18 22.57
CA ASP A 502 2.57 -8.11 21.47
C ASP A 502 3.76 -9.08 21.57
N PHE A 503 3.67 -10.20 20.86
CA PHE A 503 4.77 -11.13 20.73
C PHE A 503 5.86 -10.58 19.80
N PRO A 504 7.15 -10.99 20.02
CA PRO A 504 8.20 -10.70 19.05
C PRO A 504 7.88 -11.39 17.72
N ARG A 505 7.79 -10.58 16.62
CA ARG A 505 7.38 -11.06 15.30
C ARG A 505 8.44 -10.89 14.24
N THR A 506 8.29 -11.64 13.17
CA THR A 506 9.02 -11.43 11.92
C THR A 506 8.38 -10.29 11.11
N ASN A 507 9.06 -9.81 10.06
CA ASN A 507 8.48 -8.84 9.13
C ASN A 507 7.23 -9.34 8.40
N THR A 508 7.03 -10.66 8.38
CA THR A 508 5.81 -11.33 7.88
C THR A 508 4.79 -11.60 9.00
N LEU A 509 4.93 -10.93 10.14
CA LEU A 509 4.05 -10.97 11.32
C LEU A 509 3.95 -12.35 12.02
N LYS A 510 4.88 -13.28 11.78
CA LYS A 510 4.93 -14.56 12.50
C LYS A 510 5.60 -14.40 13.86
N ILE A 511 5.08 -15.07 14.89
CA ILE A 511 5.67 -15.09 16.23
C ILE A 511 7.04 -15.78 16.18
N LYS A 512 8.04 -15.15 16.78
CA LYS A 512 9.37 -15.71 16.98
C LYS A 512 9.37 -16.53 18.27
N ARG A 513 9.13 -17.86 18.19
CA ARG A 513 9.06 -18.74 19.37
C ARG A 513 10.34 -18.79 20.21
N GLY A 514 11.52 -18.68 19.57
CA GLY A 514 12.80 -18.71 20.29
C GLY A 514 12.92 -17.61 21.37
N PRO A 515 12.75 -16.32 21.02
CA PRO A 515 12.69 -15.24 22.01
C PRO A 515 11.61 -15.42 23.07
N VAL A 516 10.42 -15.94 22.72
CA VAL A 516 9.35 -16.24 23.69
C VAL A 516 9.80 -17.31 24.68
N LEU A 517 10.37 -18.41 24.20
CA LEU A 517 10.91 -19.48 25.03
C LEU A 517 12.01 -18.99 25.95
N GLN A 518 12.96 -18.20 25.43
CA GLN A 518 14.06 -17.64 26.23
C GLN A 518 13.55 -16.76 27.38
N GLU A 519 12.54 -15.95 27.14
CA GLU A 519 11.96 -15.06 28.14
C GLU A 519 11.24 -15.86 29.25
N ILE A 520 10.49 -16.89 28.87
CA ILE A 520 9.82 -17.78 29.83
C ILE A 520 10.85 -18.56 30.64
N GLN A 521 11.93 -19.08 30.04
CA GLN A 521 12.99 -19.83 30.72
C GLN A 521 13.85 -18.96 31.67
N GLN A 522 14.02 -17.67 31.35
CA GLN A 522 14.82 -16.75 32.20
C GLN A 522 14.12 -16.32 33.50
N GLY A 523 12.93 -16.89 33.77
CA GLY A 523 12.29 -16.77 35.08
C GLY A 523 11.89 -15.34 35.49
N LYS A 524 11.54 -14.47 34.55
CA LYS A 524 10.73 -13.29 34.90
C LYS A 524 9.36 -13.83 35.31
N PRO A 525 8.86 -13.53 36.50
CA PRO A 525 7.94 -14.41 37.24
C PRO A 525 6.66 -14.69 36.44
N ALA A 526 6.53 -15.98 36.10
CA ALA A 526 5.25 -16.56 35.81
C ALA A 526 4.44 -16.56 37.11
N GLY A 527 3.46 -15.70 37.18
CA GLY A 527 2.37 -15.77 38.14
C GLY A 527 2.77 -15.81 39.61
N GLY A 528 2.70 -14.67 40.26
CA GLY A 528 2.86 -14.61 41.71
C GLY A 528 3.42 -13.30 42.22
N ALA A 529 3.56 -12.29 41.35
CA ALA A 529 3.53 -10.93 41.84
C ALA A 529 2.08 -10.46 41.71
N THR A 530 1.43 -10.29 42.82
CA THR A 530 0.46 -9.23 42.97
C THR A 530 1.06 -8.02 42.28
N ARG A 531 0.73 -7.81 40.98
CA ARG A 531 0.75 -6.45 40.50
C ARG A 531 -0.16 -5.73 41.47
N ASP A 532 0.41 -4.82 42.22
CA ASP A 532 -0.35 -3.74 42.76
C ASP A 532 -1.24 -3.30 41.58
N ASN A 533 -2.53 -3.60 41.68
CA ASN A 533 -3.56 -3.14 40.78
C ASN A 533 -3.75 -1.63 41.03
N THR A 534 -2.74 -0.86 40.72
CA THR A 534 -2.93 0.42 40.11
C THR A 534 -3.19 0.10 38.64
N VAL A 535 -4.46 -0.20 38.33
CA VAL A 535 -5.05 0.13 37.03
C VAL A 535 -4.46 1.50 36.70
N PRO A 536 -3.75 1.68 35.55
CA PRO A 536 -3.45 3.02 35.10
C PRO A 536 -4.82 3.66 35.06
N GLN A 537 -5.10 4.55 36.01
CA GLN A 537 -6.33 5.31 35.97
C GLN A 537 -6.28 6.01 34.64
N SER A 538 -7.12 5.58 33.73
CA SER A 538 -7.34 6.32 32.49
C SER A 538 -7.51 7.75 32.94
N SER A 539 -6.66 8.63 32.48
CA SER A 539 -6.70 10.05 32.86
C SER A 539 -8.00 10.68 32.39
N GLY A 540 -8.83 9.94 31.64
CA GLY A 540 -9.96 10.44 30.88
C GLY A 540 -9.52 11.24 29.64
N ASP A 541 -8.22 11.42 29.45
CA ASP A 541 -7.64 12.09 28.31
C ASP A 541 -6.94 11.04 27.41
N ARG A 542 -7.60 10.68 26.31
CA ARG A 542 -7.13 9.66 25.37
C ARG A 542 -5.73 9.93 24.82
N ILE A 543 -5.34 11.21 24.69
CA ILE A 543 -4.01 11.58 24.20
C ILE A 543 -2.94 11.23 25.24
N LEU A 544 -3.21 11.50 26.52
CA LEU A 544 -2.31 11.14 27.60
C LEU A 544 -2.18 9.62 27.73
N ASP A 545 -3.29 8.90 27.60
CA ASP A 545 -3.30 7.44 27.64
C ASP A 545 -2.48 6.83 26.48
N LEU A 546 -2.58 7.38 25.27
CA LEU A 546 -1.77 6.97 24.11
C LEU A 546 -0.26 7.27 24.33
N LEU A 547 0.06 8.45 24.86
CA LEU A 547 1.43 8.83 25.15
C LEU A 547 2.04 7.99 26.26
N ALA A 548 1.30 7.72 27.34
CA ALA A 548 1.74 6.84 28.43
C ALA A 548 2.03 5.43 27.93
N ASN A 549 1.18 4.89 27.09
CA ASN A 549 1.36 3.59 26.47
C ASN A 549 2.59 3.54 25.58
N LEU A 550 2.81 4.57 24.76
CA LEU A 550 3.92 4.61 23.80
C LEU A 550 5.27 4.84 24.50
N ALA A 551 5.31 5.76 25.49
CA ALA A 551 6.49 6.07 26.28
C ALA A 551 6.76 5.03 27.37
N LYS A 552 5.80 4.13 27.69
CA LYS A 552 5.86 3.13 28.78
C LYS A 552 6.08 3.73 30.16
N VAL A 553 5.47 4.88 30.40
CA VAL A 553 5.51 5.60 31.68
C VAL A 553 4.11 5.69 32.29
N ASP A 554 4.04 5.92 33.61
CA ASP A 554 2.77 6.14 34.28
C ASP A 554 2.14 7.44 33.78
N VAL A 555 0.83 7.39 33.42
CA VAL A 555 0.08 8.55 32.93
C VAL A 555 0.11 9.74 33.87
N GLN A 556 0.23 9.49 35.19
CA GLN A 556 0.32 10.53 36.21
C GLN A 556 1.66 11.28 36.20
N THR A 557 2.71 10.72 35.59
CA THR A 557 4.01 11.36 35.44
C THR A 557 4.09 12.27 34.22
N ILE A 558 3.10 12.21 33.34
CA ILE A 558 3.06 13.00 32.10
C ILE A 558 2.35 14.33 32.39
N THR A 559 3.07 15.41 32.24
CA THR A 559 2.53 16.78 32.33
C THR A 559 2.29 17.36 30.94
N THR A 560 1.51 18.41 30.83
CA THR A 560 1.29 19.13 29.57
C THR A 560 2.58 19.72 28.98
N GLU A 561 3.54 20.01 29.84
CA GLU A 561 4.84 20.57 29.47
C GLU A 561 5.89 19.50 29.13
N SER A 562 5.60 18.21 29.40
CA SER A 562 6.53 17.12 29.08
C SER A 562 6.85 17.09 27.58
N ASN A 563 8.14 17.11 27.25
CA ASN A 563 8.61 17.03 25.88
C ASN A 563 8.64 15.57 25.38
N LEU A 564 8.22 15.35 24.14
CA LEU A 564 8.12 14.01 23.55
C LEU A 564 9.45 13.27 23.50
N VAL A 565 10.55 13.97 23.26
CA VAL A 565 11.89 13.37 23.09
C VAL A 565 12.66 13.35 24.40
N SER A 566 12.83 14.50 25.08
CA SER A 566 13.67 14.60 26.28
C SER A 566 13.05 13.94 27.51
N ASP A 567 11.74 14.03 27.69
CA ASP A 567 11.08 13.60 28.91
C ASP A 567 10.36 12.26 28.75
N LEU A 568 9.76 12.01 27.58
CA LEU A 568 9.04 10.77 27.29
C LEU A 568 9.87 9.76 26.48
N GLY A 569 11.08 10.13 26.04
CA GLY A 569 12.00 9.23 25.34
C GLY A 569 11.51 8.75 23.95
N LEU A 570 10.57 9.47 23.33
CA LEU A 570 10.04 9.09 22.03
C LEU A 570 11.03 9.42 20.90
N ASP A 571 11.67 8.41 20.37
CA ASP A 571 12.54 8.54 19.20
C ASP A 571 11.76 8.88 17.90
N SER A 572 12.48 9.01 16.80
CA SER A 572 11.85 9.34 15.51
C SER A 572 10.82 8.31 15.05
N ILE A 573 11.01 7.04 15.42
CA ILE A 573 10.10 5.94 15.03
C ILE A 573 8.85 5.99 15.91
N ALA A 574 9.02 6.15 17.21
CA ALA A 574 7.91 6.26 18.16
C ALA A 574 7.04 7.49 17.89
N ARG A 575 7.62 8.61 17.41
CA ARG A 575 6.84 9.78 16.98
C ARG A 575 5.99 9.52 15.74
N VAL A 576 6.50 8.77 14.77
CA VAL A 576 5.70 8.33 13.60
C VAL A 576 4.59 7.37 14.02
N GLU A 577 4.86 6.50 15.00
CA GLU A 577 3.87 5.61 15.59
C GLU A 577 2.79 6.40 16.34
N LEU A 578 3.18 7.42 17.11
CA LEU A 578 2.25 8.36 17.77
C LEU A 578 1.33 9.04 16.75
N VAL A 579 1.87 9.54 15.64
CA VAL A 579 1.07 10.12 14.55
C VAL A 579 0.03 9.11 14.06
N THR A 580 0.45 7.87 13.82
CA THR A 580 -0.43 6.81 13.32
C THR A 580 -1.53 6.47 14.32
N MET A 581 -1.20 6.36 15.60
CA MET A 581 -2.17 6.07 16.67
C MET A 581 -3.18 7.22 16.84
N LEU A 582 -2.72 8.47 16.80
CA LEU A 582 -3.59 9.64 16.87
C LEU A 582 -4.49 9.78 15.63
N GLU A 583 -3.95 9.47 14.44
CA GLU A 583 -4.76 9.44 13.20
C GLU A 583 -5.86 8.38 13.25
N GLU A 584 -5.58 7.20 13.82
CA GLU A 584 -6.56 6.12 13.95
C GLU A 584 -7.60 6.41 15.02
N GLU A 585 -7.17 6.83 16.21
CA GLU A 585 -8.08 7.08 17.36
C GLU A 585 -9.02 8.26 17.10
N PHE A 586 -8.49 9.34 16.52
CA PHE A 586 -9.27 10.56 16.31
C PHE A 586 -9.77 10.73 14.86
N ASN A 587 -9.49 9.76 13.98
CA ASN A 587 -9.83 9.80 12.55
C ASN A 587 -9.38 11.10 11.86
N LEU A 588 -8.14 11.52 12.13
CA LEU A 588 -7.51 12.75 11.66
C LEU A 588 -6.42 12.43 10.61
N GLU A 589 -5.95 13.44 9.91
CA GLU A 589 -4.68 13.40 9.16
C GLU A 589 -3.70 14.37 9.81
N ILE A 590 -2.57 13.84 10.31
CA ILE A 590 -1.49 14.62 10.92
C ILE A 590 -0.28 14.50 10.00
N ASP A 591 0.43 15.60 9.76
CA ASP A 591 1.67 15.58 8.99
C ASP A 591 2.75 14.85 9.79
N GLU A 592 3.52 13.95 9.16
CA GLU A 592 4.62 13.23 9.82
C GLU A 592 5.68 14.18 10.40
N GLY A 593 5.81 15.39 9.86
CA GLY A 593 6.68 16.46 10.36
C GLY A 593 6.07 17.34 11.45
N ALA A 594 4.81 17.11 11.86
CA ALA A 594 4.12 17.96 12.84
C ALA A 594 4.70 17.82 14.26
N PHE A 595 5.37 16.72 14.57
CA PHE A 595 6.02 16.47 15.86
C PHE A 595 7.54 16.50 15.71
N ASP A 596 8.14 17.64 16.00
CA ASP A 596 9.58 17.83 16.03
C ASP A 596 10.19 17.48 17.40
N ALA A 597 11.50 17.68 17.55
CA ALA A 597 12.22 17.42 18.82
C ALA A 597 11.82 18.39 19.96
N GLY A 598 11.19 19.50 19.63
CA GLY A 598 10.72 20.50 20.61
C GLY A 598 9.25 20.33 21.03
N THR A 599 8.52 19.39 20.41
CA THR A 599 7.09 19.21 20.64
C THR A 599 6.81 18.69 22.05
N THR A 600 5.91 19.38 22.78
CA THR A 600 5.42 19.00 24.10
C THR A 600 4.06 18.30 24.00
N VAL A 601 3.61 17.69 25.09
CA VAL A 601 2.26 17.10 25.20
C VAL A 601 1.17 18.15 24.94
N SER A 602 1.34 19.39 25.39
CA SER A 602 0.45 20.52 25.05
C SER A 602 0.40 20.74 23.54
N GLY A 603 1.58 20.73 22.87
CA GLY A 603 1.65 20.86 21.42
C GLY A 603 0.92 19.72 20.68
N VAL A 604 1.03 18.49 21.17
CA VAL A 604 0.25 17.35 20.60
C VAL A 604 -1.25 17.59 20.76
N LYS A 605 -1.71 18.01 21.95
CA LYS A 605 -3.14 18.32 22.20
C LYS A 605 -3.65 19.44 21.32
N GLU A 606 -2.87 20.50 21.15
CA GLU A 606 -3.23 21.63 20.28
C GLU A 606 -3.34 21.19 18.82
N ILE A 607 -2.39 20.40 18.33
CA ILE A 607 -2.41 19.84 16.96
C ILE A 607 -3.64 18.95 16.77
N VAL A 608 -3.94 18.06 17.71
CA VAL A 608 -5.11 17.18 17.64
C VAL A 608 -6.41 18.00 17.75
N ALA A 609 -6.51 18.95 18.67
CA ALA A 609 -7.68 19.80 18.83
C ALA A 609 -7.94 20.70 17.61
N ALA A 610 -6.89 21.30 17.06
CA ALA A 610 -6.96 22.07 15.82
C ALA A 610 -7.47 21.19 14.66
N ARG A 611 -7.00 19.95 14.58
CA ARG A 611 -7.42 19.00 13.55
C ARG A 611 -8.83 18.44 13.78
N GLN A 612 -9.25 18.24 15.03
CA GLN A 612 -10.62 17.84 15.36
C GLN A 612 -11.64 18.91 15.03
N SER A 613 -11.31 20.19 15.24
CA SER A 613 -12.19 21.31 14.87
C SER A 613 -12.33 21.47 13.35
N GLU A 614 -11.46 20.85 12.57
CA GLU A 614 -11.41 20.87 11.12
C GLU A 614 -12.05 19.64 10.44
N THR A 615 -12.95 18.91 11.13
CA THR A 615 -13.67 17.81 10.48
C THR A 615 -14.35 18.31 9.22
N LEU A 616 -13.95 17.72 8.08
CA LEU A 616 -14.49 18.07 6.77
C LEU A 616 -15.99 17.81 6.71
N HIS A 617 -16.77 18.87 6.72
CA HIS A 617 -18.22 18.80 6.54
C HIS A 617 -18.67 18.71 5.08
N TYR A 618 -17.73 18.51 4.13
CA TYR A 618 -18.03 18.39 2.71
C TYR A 618 -17.32 17.20 2.06
N GLY A 619 -17.95 16.65 1.01
CA GLY A 619 -17.39 15.55 0.21
C GLY A 619 -17.24 15.95 -1.26
N PHE A 620 -16.29 15.32 -1.97
CA PHE A 620 -16.13 15.50 -3.42
C PHE A 620 -17.30 14.88 -4.19
N ARG A 621 -17.95 15.68 -5.04
CA ARG A 621 -19.16 15.29 -5.79
C ARG A 621 -18.78 14.48 -7.02
N ARG A 622 -18.37 13.22 -6.87
CA ARG A 622 -17.91 12.33 -7.97
C ARG A 622 -18.98 12.06 -9.04
N TRP A 623 -20.27 12.24 -8.74
CA TRP A 623 -21.37 12.07 -9.70
C TRP A 623 -21.25 13.00 -10.92
N SER A 624 -20.64 14.18 -10.75
CA SER A 624 -20.42 15.17 -11.81
C SER A 624 -19.51 14.68 -12.95
N ARG A 625 -18.75 13.61 -12.71
CA ARG A 625 -17.85 12.96 -13.67
C ARG A 625 -18.53 11.86 -14.50
N THR A 626 -19.75 11.46 -14.13
CA THR A 626 -20.50 10.40 -14.84
C THR A 626 -20.90 10.83 -16.25
N TRP A 627 -21.12 9.86 -17.13
CA TRP A 627 -21.51 10.14 -18.52
C TRP A 627 -22.77 11.01 -18.63
N PRO A 628 -23.88 10.72 -17.90
CA PRO A 628 -25.07 11.56 -17.98
C PRO A 628 -24.80 13.01 -17.56
N ALA A 629 -24.03 13.23 -16.46
CA ALA A 629 -23.69 14.56 -16.00
C ALA A 629 -22.83 15.33 -17.03
N ARG A 630 -21.93 14.63 -17.74
CA ARG A 630 -21.12 15.23 -18.82
C ARG A 630 -21.97 15.68 -20.01
N VAL A 631 -22.97 14.88 -20.40
CA VAL A 631 -23.90 15.23 -21.48
C VAL A 631 -24.74 16.42 -21.06
N ALA A 632 -25.38 16.37 -19.88
CA ALA A 632 -26.16 17.48 -19.34
C ALA A 632 -25.35 18.78 -19.27
N ARG A 633 -24.11 18.70 -18.77
CA ARG A 633 -23.17 19.83 -18.71
C ARG A 633 -22.96 20.45 -20.09
N ARG A 634 -22.69 19.65 -21.12
CA ARG A 634 -22.45 20.14 -22.47
C ARG A 634 -23.66 20.91 -23.04
N LEU A 635 -24.86 20.40 -22.82
CA LEU A 635 -26.10 21.05 -23.26
C LEU A 635 -26.32 22.37 -22.52
N LEU A 636 -26.17 22.36 -21.18
CA LEU A 636 -26.33 23.56 -20.36
C LEU A 636 -25.29 24.64 -20.66
N GLN A 637 -24.06 24.26 -20.95
CA GLN A 637 -22.97 25.21 -21.28
C GLN A 637 -23.26 25.98 -22.58
N VAL A 638 -23.97 25.42 -23.55
CA VAL A 638 -24.35 26.12 -24.77
C VAL A 638 -25.20 27.36 -24.46
N VAL A 639 -26.09 27.26 -23.49
CA VAL A 639 -26.97 28.37 -23.05
C VAL A 639 -26.21 29.28 -22.07
N ALA A 640 -25.61 28.72 -21.00
CA ALA A 640 -25.01 29.49 -19.95
C ALA A 640 -23.85 30.39 -20.43
N PHE A 641 -23.04 29.92 -21.38
CA PHE A 641 -21.91 30.69 -21.90
C PHE A 641 -22.31 31.80 -22.89
N ARG A 642 -23.60 31.94 -23.19
CA ARG A 642 -24.12 33.13 -23.92
C ARG A 642 -24.43 34.29 -22.96
N VAL A 643 -24.65 34.02 -21.69
CA VAL A 643 -24.99 35.08 -20.68
C VAL A 643 -24.01 36.25 -20.71
N PRO A 644 -22.65 36.03 -20.68
CA PRO A 644 -21.70 37.15 -20.77
C PRO A 644 -21.84 38.00 -22.01
N SER A 645 -22.35 37.46 -23.13
CA SER A 645 -22.55 38.23 -24.36
C SER A 645 -23.66 39.25 -24.26
N LEU A 646 -24.50 39.19 -23.24
CA LEU A 646 -25.60 40.13 -23.03
C LEU A 646 -25.06 41.51 -22.55
N PHE A 647 -23.89 41.53 -21.92
CA PHE A 647 -23.33 42.72 -21.31
C PHE A 647 -21.86 43.00 -21.69
N SER A 648 -21.28 42.17 -22.57
CA SER A 648 -19.89 42.35 -22.99
C SER A 648 -19.60 41.87 -24.41
N ARG A 649 -18.61 42.51 -25.05
CA ARG A 649 -17.96 41.96 -26.27
C ARG A 649 -16.66 41.30 -25.86
N THR A 650 -16.53 40.01 -26.19
CA THR A 650 -15.35 39.21 -25.82
C THR A 650 -14.38 39.12 -26.99
N THR A 651 -13.12 39.47 -26.74
CA THR A 651 -11.98 39.22 -27.64
C THR A 651 -11.13 38.10 -27.08
N VAL A 652 -10.63 37.20 -27.94
CA VAL A 652 -9.78 36.09 -27.53
C VAL A 652 -8.47 36.18 -28.27
N LYS A 653 -7.35 36.22 -27.55
CA LYS A 653 -5.98 36.27 -28.09
C LYS A 653 -5.20 35.01 -27.66
N GLY A 654 -4.17 34.64 -28.41
CA GLY A 654 -3.28 33.55 -28.04
C GLY A 654 -3.90 32.13 -28.11
N ARG A 655 -5.05 31.96 -28.81
CA ARG A 655 -5.70 30.66 -28.97
C ARG A 655 -4.86 29.66 -29.76
N GLU A 656 -3.98 30.12 -30.61
CA GLU A 656 -2.98 29.41 -31.37
C GLU A 656 -1.97 28.70 -30.45
N ASN A 657 -1.65 29.26 -29.29
CA ASN A 657 -0.76 28.67 -28.29
C ASN A 657 -1.31 27.33 -27.75
N LEU A 658 -2.62 27.11 -27.88
CA LEU A 658 -3.28 25.91 -27.44
C LEU A 658 -3.34 24.80 -28.51
N ALA A 659 -2.89 25.06 -29.75
CA ALA A 659 -3.04 24.14 -30.88
C ALA A 659 -2.33 22.79 -30.63
N GLY A 660 -1.11 22.83 -30.13
CA GLY A 660 -0.28 21.65 -29.83
C GLY A 660 -0.48 21.08 -28.41
N LEU A 661 -1.37 21.69 -27.59
CA LEU A 661 -1.52 21.30 -26.19
C LEU A 661 -2.12 19.90 -26.08
N LYS A 662 -1.38 18.97 -25.47
CA LYS A 662 -1.91 17.68 -25.06
C LYS A 662 -2.71 17.85 -23.77
N THR A 663 -3.88 17.25 -23.68
CA THR A 663 -4.66 17.20 -22.44
C THR A 663 -4.17 16.06 -21.58
N PRO A 664 -4.23 16.18 -20.23
CA PRO A 664 -4.71 17.31 -19.42
C PRO A 664 -3.68 18.43 -19.23
N ALA A 665 -4.16 19.61 -18.83
CA ALA A 665 -3.36 20.78 -18.48
C ALA A 665 -3.97 21.54 -17.31
N ILE A 666 -3.16 22.34 -16.61
CA ILE A 666 -3.60 23.28 -15.58
C ILE A 666 -3.68 24.68 -16.21
N PHE A 667 -4.84 25.31 -16.14
CA PHE A 667 -5.03 26.70 -16.52
C PHE A 667 -4.97 27.56 -15.26
N ILE A 668 -4.08 28.53 -15.22
CA ILE A 668 -3.94 29.49 -14.13
C ILE A 668 -4.37 30.86 -14.62
N ALA A 669 -5.27 31.51 -13.90
CA ALA A 669 -5.82 32.79 -14.30
C ALA A 669 -5.82 33.81 -13.16
N ASN A 670 -5.78 35.11 -13.49
CA ASN A 670 -6.11 36.16 -12.55
C ASN A 670 -7.62 36.14 -12.22
N HIS A 671 -7.99 36.61 -11.03
CA HIS A 671 -9.35 36.50 -10.50
C HIS A 671 -10.01 37.85 -10.32
N THR A 672 -10.75 38.30 -11.31
CA THR A 672 -11.35 39.64 -11.36
C THR A 672 -12.86 39.65 -11.03
N SER A 673 -13.56 38.55 -11.24
CA SER A 673 -15.01 38.42 -10.99
C SER A 673 -15.45 36.97 -10.93
N GLN A 674 -16.60 36.73 -10.32
CA GLN A 674 -17.24 35.39 -10.39
C GLN A 674 -17.62 34.96 -11.83
N TYR A 675 -17.63 35.84 -12.78
CA TYR A 675 -17.87 35.55 -14.19
C TYR A 675 -16.63 35.06 -14.96
N ASP A 676 -15.43 35.19 -14.40
CA ASP A 676 -14.16 34.82 -15.05
C ASP A 676 -14.22 33.44 -15.70
N VAL A 677 -14.76 32.45 -15.00
CA VAL A 677 -14.85 31.07 -15.46
C VAL A 677 -15.66 30.94 -16.76
N PHE A 678 -16.74 31.75 -16.92
CA PHE A 678 -17.58 31.71 -18.13
C PHE A 678 -16.81 32.21 -19.35
N TYR A 679 -15.99 33.24 -19.17
CA TYR A 679 -15.15 33.80 -20.24
C TYR A 679 -14.03 32.84 -20.63
N VAL A 680 -13.31 32.29 -19.64
CA VAL A 680 -12.22 31.36 -19.89
C VAL A 680 -12.72 30.10 -20.60
N VAL A 681 -13.76 29.44 -20.06
CA VAL A 681 -14.26 28.17 -20.64
C VAL A 681 -14.89 28.40 -22.03
N ARG A 682 -15.55 29.53 -22.23
CA ARG A 682 -16.09 29.89 -23.56
C ARG A 682 -14.98 30.13 -24.58
N ALA A 683 -13.87 30.77 -24.17
CA ALA A 683 -12.73 31.08 -25.04
C ALA A 683 -11.95 29.84 -25.45
N LEU A 684 -11.99 28.76 -24.64
CA LEU A 684 -11.29 27.51 -24.92
C LEU A 684 -11.80 26.82 -26.19
N PRO A 685 -10.92 26.19 -26.99
CA PRO A 685 -11.29 25.22 -28.02
C PRO A 685 -12.15 24.10 -27.43
N TRP A 686 -13.12 23.60 -28.21
CA TRP A 686 -14.09 22.58 -27.75
C TRP A 686 -13.42 21.36 -27.12
N ARG A 687 -12.33 20.87 -27.70
CA ARG A 687 -11.56 19.72 -27.20
C ARG A 687 -10.99 19.92 -25.78
N LEU A 688 -10.73 21.17 -25.36
CA LEU A 688 -10.17 21.48 -24.03
C LEU A 688 -11.23 21.82 -22.98
N ARG A 689 -12.52 21.85 -23.32
CA ARG A 689 -13.63 22.18 -22.40
C ARG A 689 -13.99 21.07 -21.40
N LYS A 690 -13.28 19.94 -21.39
CA LYS A 690 -13.34 18.99 -20.30
C LYS A 690 -12.53 19.54 -19.12
N ILE A 691 -13.12 20.49 -18.40
CA ILE A 691 -12.45 21.29 -17.37
C ILE A 691 -13.17 21.18 -16.03
N ALA A 692 -12.42 21.20 -14.94
CA ALA A 692 -12.90 21.25 -13.57
C ALA A 692 -12.37 22.55 -12.91
N LEU A 693 -13.21 23.19 -12.13
CA LEU A 693 -12.89 24.46 -11.46
C LEU A 693 -12.69 24.20 -9.96
N ALA A 694 -11.55 24.64 -9.44
CA ALA A 694 -11.34 24.71 -8.00
C ALA A 694 -12.04 25.94 -7.41
N ALA A 695 -12.83 25.73 -6.37
CA ALA A 695 -13.50 26.82 -5.64
C ALA A 695 -13.26 26.67 -4.14
N ALA A 696 -13.19 27.80 -3.45
CA ALA A 696 -13.06 27.82 -2.00
C ALA A 696 -14.17 27.01 -1.34
N ALA A 697 -13.78 26.09 -0.45
CA ALA A 697 -14.69 25.11 0.15
C ALA A 697 -15.77 25.76 1.00
N ASP A 698 -15.43 26.83 1.72
CA ASP A 698 -16.26 27.58 2.64
C ASP A 698 -17.46 28.31 1.98
N ILE A 699 -17.41 28.55 0.67
CA ILE A 699 -18.43 29.30 -0.05
C ILE A 699 -19.61 28.41 -0.49
N LEU A 700 -19.31 27.28 -1.16
CA LEU A 700 -20.33 26.47 -1.86
C LEU A 700 -20.43 25.00 -1.40
N PHE A 701 -19.61 24.59 -0.44
CA PHE A 701 -19.54 23.19 -0.03
C PHE A 701 -19.70 22.99 1.47
N GLU A 702 -19.34 23.98 2.30
CA GLU A 702 -19.30 23.85 3.75
C GLU A 702 -20.58 24.42 4.36
N LEU A 703 -21.18 23.59 5.24
CA LEU A 703 -22.29 23.98 6.10
C LEU A 703 -21.78 23.92 7.55
N LYS A 704 -21.87 25.04 8.26
CA LYS A 704 -21.44 25.14 9.65
C LYS A 704 -22.61 24.84 10.59
N PRO A 705 -22.36 24.26 11.77
CA PRO A 705 -23.39 24.16 12.82
C PRO A 705 -23.94 25.55 13.14
N GLY A 706 -25.24 25.73 13.03
CA GLY A 706 -25.92 27.03 13.25
C GLY A 706 -26.21 27.83 11.98
N ASP A 707 -25.82 27.34 10.80
CA ASP A 707 -26.19 27.99 9.52
C ASP A 707 -27.74 28.04 9.36
N SER A 708 -28.22 29.17 8.81
CA SER A 708 -29.65 29.36 8.53
C SER A 708 -30.14 28.38 7.45
N TRP A 709 -31.44 28.03 7.50
CA TRP A 709 -32.07 27.18 6.46
C TRP A 709 -31.88 27.77 5.03
N GLY A 710 -31.90 29.10 4.93
CA GLY A 710 -31.62 29.78 3.67
C GLY A 710 -30.19 29.50 3.13
N ARG A 711 -29.16 29.51 4.00
CA ARG A 711 -27.78 29.14 3.63
C ARG A 711 -27.68 27.65 3.23
N TRP A 712 -28.35 26.77 3.94
CA TRP A 712 -28.43 25.35 3.61
C TRP A 712 -29.01 25.15 2.20
N LEU A 713 -30.13 25.82 1.87
CA LEU A 713 -30.74 25.74 0.54
C LEU A 713 -29.83 26.31 -0.54
N TYR A 714 -29.18 27.45 -0.27
CA TYR A 714 -28.24 28.10 -1.17
C TYR A 714 -27.04 27.19 -1.52
N VAL A 715 -26.36 26.64 -0.52
CA VAL A 715 -25.20 25.73 -0.69
C VAL A 715 -25.60 24.48 -1.47
N ARG A 716 -26.78 23.91 -1.17
CA ARG A 716 -27.26 22.73 -1.88
C ARG A 716 -27.66 23.03 -3.31
N PHE A 717 -28.42 24.06 -3.53
CA PHE A 717 -28.94 24.41 -4.86
C PHE A 717 -27.84 25.02 -5.76
N CYS A 718 -27.19 26.11 -5.33
CA CYS A 718 -26.14 26.75 -6.09
C CYS A 718 -24.92 25.83 -6.27
N GLY A 719 -24.53 25.09 -5.24
CA GLY A 719 -23.44 24.13 -5.29
C GLY A 719 -23.75 22.96 -6.24
N PHE A 720 -25.00 22.49 -6.33
CA PHE A 720 -25.40 21.46 -7.31
C PHE A 720 -25.25 21.97 -8.74
N TRP A 721 -25.84 23.13 -9.06
CA TRP A 721 -25.81 23.69 -10.41
C TRP A 721 -24.41 24.12 -10.85
N ALA A 722 -23.63 24.73 -9.96
CA ALA A 722 -22.25 25.07 -10.23
C ALA A 722 -21.40 23.81 -10.49
N THR A 723 -21.61 22.74 -9.70
CA THR A 723 -20.93 21.45 -9.94
C THR A 723 -21.37 20.82 -11.27
N LEU A 724 -22.65 20.85 -11.57
CA LEU A 724 -23.16 20.30 -12.84
C LEU A 724 -22.58 21.08 -14.03
N LEU A 725 -22.58 22.42 -13.98
CA LEU A 725 -22.19 23.29 -15.07
C LEU A 725 -20.67 23.35 -15.29
N MET A 726 -19.87 23.47 -14.20
CA MET A 726 -18.42 23.73 -14.23
C MET A 726 -17.57 22.59 -13.68
N ASN A 727 -18.16 21.48 -13.25
CA ASN A 727 -17.47 20.42 -12.51
C ASN A 727 -16.70 21.00 -11.31
N LEU A 728 -17.39 21.83 -10.54
CA LEU A 728 -16.80 22.53 -9.39
C LEU A 728 -16.43 21.53 -8.29
N PHE A 729 -15.25 21.74 -7.69
CA PHE A 729 -14.79 20.94 -6.56
C PHE A 729 -14.20 21.85 -5.46
N PRO A 730 -14.27 21.42 -4.19
CA PRO A 730 -13.78 22.20 -3.07
C PRO A 730 -12.24 22.22 -3.03
N LEU A 731 -11.68 23.41 -2.86
CA LEU A 731 -10.28 23.64 -2.52
C LEU A 731 -10.23 24.22 -1.10
N SER A 732 -9.66 23.43 -0.16
CA SER A 732 -9.43 23.90 1.20
C SER A 732 -8.37 25.00 1.23
N ARG A 733 -8.57 26.00 2.11
CA ARG A 733 -7.59 27.07 2.37
C ARG A 733 -6.69 26.77 3.57
N GLY A 734 -6.92 25.65 4.30
CA GLY A 734 -6.22 25.23 5.52
C GLY A 734 -5.61 23.83 5.39
N SER A 735 -5.66 23.07 6.45
CA SER A 735 -5.01 21.78 6.66
C SER A 735 -5.40 20.65 5.70
N HIS A 736 -6.55 20.73 5.05
CA HIS A 736 -7.02 19.66 4.14
C HIS A 736 -6.68 19.87 2.66
N VAL A 737 -5.68 20.67 2.37
CA VAL A 737 -5.21 20.96 0.99
C VAL A 737 -4.79 19.66 0.27
N LYS A 738 -4.18 18.72 0.98
CA LYS A 738 -3.74 17.42 0.45
C LYS A 738 -4.88 16.65 -0.24
N ARG A 739 -6.06 16.56 0.39
CA ARG A 739 -7.23 15.89 -0.21
C ARG A 739 -7.73 16.58 -1.48
N SER A 740 -7.68 17.90 -1.51
CA SER A 740 -8.02 18.68 -2.71
C SER A 740 -7.01 18.41 -3.83
N PHE A 741 -5.73 18.30 -3.50
CA PHE A 741 -4.66 17.96 -4.46
C PHE A 741 -4.78 16.53 -4.97
N GLU A 742 -5.10 15.57 -4.11
CA GLU A 742 -5.39 14.18 -4.52
C GLU A 742 -6.57 14.12 -5.48
N TYR A 743 -7.65 14.87 -5.20
CA TYR A 743 -8.79 14.92 -6.11
C TYR A 743 -8.44 15.60 -7.45
N MET A 744 -7.57 16.63 -7.45
CA MET A 744 -7.05 17.22 -8.68
C MET A 744 -6.21 16.22 -9.47
N GLY A 745 -5.38 15.43 -8.79
CA GLY A 745 -4.66 14.32 -9.41
C GLY A 745 -5.59 13.32 -10.10
N GLU A 746 -6.68 12.90 -9.41
CA GLU A 746 -7.71 12.04 -10.01
C GLU A 746 -8.35 12.67 -11.25
N LEU A 747 -8.65 13.98 -11.21
CA LEU A 747 -9.24 14.69 -12.34
C LEU A 747 -8.29 14.72 -13.54
N VAL A 748 -7.03 15.06 -13.30
CA VAL A 748 -6.00 15.08 -14.33
C VAL A 748 -5.81 13.68 -14.96
N ASP A 749 -5.74 12.63 -14.14
CA ASP A 749 -5.62 11.25 -14.62
C ASP A 749 -6.84 10.79 -15.42
N ASP A 750 -8.05 11.28 -15.09
CA ASP A 750 -9.25 11.05 -15.89
C ASP A 750 -9.31 11.94 -17.16
N GLY A 751 -8.24 12.69 -17.47
CA GLY A 751 -8.12 13.55 -18.63
C GLY A 751 -8.94 14.84 -18.52
N TRP A 752 -9.17 15.37 -17.31
CA TRP A 752 -9.77 16.69 -17.09
C TRP A 752 -8.68 17.74 -17.02
N ASN A 753 -8.91 18.88 -17.65
CA ASN A 753 -8.17 20.10 -17.38
C ASN A 753 -8.62 20.68 -16.03
N VAL A 754 -7.75 21.42 -15.35
CA VAL A 754 -8.07 22.09 -14.10
C VAL A 754 -7.90 23.60 -14.29
N LEU A 755 -8.87 24.40 -13.85
CA LEU A 755 -8.75 25.86 -13.80
C LEU A 755 -8.60 26.30 -12.36
N LEU A 756 -7.56 27.11 -12.11
CA LEU A 756 -7.20 27.63 -10.81
C LEU A 756 -7.05 29.15 -10.86
N TYR A 757 -7.38 29.79 -9.75
CA TYR A 757 -7.12 31.19 -9.47
C TYR A 757 -6.13 31.29 -8.31
N PRO A 758 -4.79 31.32 -8.58
CA PRO A 758 -3.77 31.19 -7.52
C PRO A 758 -3.73 32.35 -6.51
N GLU A 759 -4.36 33.50 -6.80
CA GLU A 759 -4.56 34.62 -5.86
C GLU A 759 -5.41 34.17 -4.64
N GLY A 760 -6.31 33.18 -4.83
CA GLY A 760 -7.16 32.62 -3.77
C GLY A 760 -8.32 33.50 -3.35
N LYS A 761 -8.50 34.69 -3.95
CA LYS A 761 -9.63 35.61 -3.73
C LYS A 761 -9.85 36.47 -5.00
N ILE A 762 -11.05 37.03 -5.12
CA ILE A 762 -11.37 37.98 -6.18
C ILE A 762 -10.73 39.35 -5.81
N THR A 763 -10.11 39.99 -6.78
CA THR A 763 -9.50 41.34 -6.57
C THR A 763 -10.56 42.39 -6.22
N LEU A 764 -10.22 43.27 -5.29
CA LEU A 764 -11.02 44.45 -4.93
C LEU A 764 -10.60 45.73 -5.66
N THR A 765 -9.44 45.73 -6.27
CA THR A 765 -8.84 46.87 -6.97
C THR A 765 -8.87 46.77 -8.49
N GLY A 766 -9.10 45.54 -8.99
CA GLY A 766 -8.97 45.23 -10.42
C GLY A 766 -7.55 44.82 -10.84
N GLU A 767 -6.58 44.96 -9.93
CA GLU A 767 -5.19 44.53 -10.14
C GLU A 767 -4.99 43.10 -9.66
N MET A 768 -4.05 42.38 -10.27
CA MET A 768 -3.70 41.02 -9.94
C MET A 768 -2.87 40.96 -8.66
N ASP A 769 -3.34 40.22 -7.66
CA ASP A 769 -2.62 39.95 -6.42
C ASP A 769 -1.49 38.93 -6.64
N ARG A 770 -0.63 38.75 -5.62
CA ARG A 770 0.44 37.75 -5.65
C ARG A 770 -0.14 36.34 -5.60
N PHE A 771 0.50 35.45 -6.34
CA PHE A 771 0.15 34.05 -6.31
C PHE A 771 0.63 33.34 -5.01
N LYS A 772 -0.20 32.49 -4.45
CA LYS A 772 0.15 31.70 -3.26
C LYS A 772 1.16 30.62 -3.62
N GLY A 773 2.16 30.37 -2.76
CA GLY A 773 3.21 29.37 -2.98
C GLY A 773 2.71 27.95 -3.26
N GLY A 774 1.50 27.58 -2.75
CA GLY A 774 0.87 26.29 -3.03
C GLY A 774 0.68 25.94 -4.51
N ILE A 775 0.67 26.93 -5.42
CA ILE A 775 0.61 26.66 -6.87
C ILE A 775 1.90 26.02 -7.38
N GLY A 776 3.06 26.40 -6.84
CA GLY A 776 4.33 25.78 -7.20
C GLY A 776 4.34 24.28 -6.85
N LEU A 777 4.03 23.95 -5.58
CA LEU A 777 3.94 22.56 -5.12
C LEU A 777 2.93 21.73 -5.94
N LEU A 778 1.76 22.30 -6.21
CA LEU A 778 0.71 21.62 -6.97
C LEU A 778 1.13 21.31 -8.41
N THR A 779 1.70 22.28 -9.11
CA THR A 779 2.07 22.12 -10.52
C THR A 779 3.22 21.14 -10.70
N GLN A 780 4.18 21.14 -9.78
CA GLN A 780 5.24 20.15 -9.72
C GLN A 780 4.68 18.73 -9.48
N ALA A 781 3.79 18.58 -8.49
CA ALA A 781 3.22 17.30 -8.14
C ALA A 781 2.30 16.71 -9.22
N LEU A 782 1.61 17.56 -9.99
CA LEU A 782 0.73 17.11 -11.07
C LEU A 782 1.44 16.83 -12.39
N GLN A 783 2.63 17.35 -12.61
CA GLN A 783 3.47 17.10 -13.79
C GLN A 783 2.71 17.20 -15.12
N VAL A 784 1.95 18.28 -15.29
CA VAL A 784 1.22 18.60 -16.52
C VAL A 784 1.51 20.03 -16.97
N PRO A 785 1.38 20.35 -18.27
CA PRO A 785 1.59 21.69 -18.76
C PRO A 785 0.73 22.72 -18.02
N VAL A 786 1.32 23.86 -17.67
CA VAL A 786 0.63 25.01 -17.05
C VAL A 786 0.38 26.05 -18.11
N VAL A 787 -0.86 26.47 -18.31
CA VAL A 787 -1.26 27.46 -19.29
C VAL A 787 -1.66 28.74 -18.56
N PRO A 788 -0.87 29.82 -18.68
CA PRO A 788 -1.24 31.10 -18.10
C PRO A 788 -2.37 31.76 -18.93
N VAL A 789 -3.34 32.33 -18.22
CA VAL A 789 -4.51 33.01 -18.79
C VAL A 789 -4.69 34.35 -18.13
N LYS A 790 -4.89 35.39 -18.91
CA LYS A 790 -5.21 36.74 -18.42
C LYS A 790 -6.61 37.14 -18.85
N ILE A 791 -7.37 37.63 -17.90
CA ILE A 791 -8.70 38.20 -18.12
C ILE A 791 -8.56 39.71 -17.86
N ASP A 792 -8.88 40.51 -18.87
CA ASP A 792 -8.77 41.95 -18.79
C ASP A 792 -10.11 42.64 -19.17
N GLY A 793 -10.41 43.78 -18.53
CA GLY A 793 -11.60 44.58 -18.76
C GLY A 793 -12.87 44.09 -18.00
N LEU A 794 -12.88 42.92 -17.36
CA LEU A 794 -14.09 42.40 -16.73
C LEU A 794 -14.38 43.10 -15.38
N TYR A 795 -13.35 43.47 -14.60
CA TYR A 795 -13.52 44.19 -13.34
C TYR A 795 -14.31 45.49 -13.54
N SER A 796 -14.06 46.23 -14.64
CA SER A 796 -14.75 47.49 -14.95
C SER A 796 -16.24 47.30 -15.30
N ILE A 797 -16.67 46.09 -15.61
CA ILE A 797 -18.07 45.72 -15.95
C ILE A 797 -18.80 45.21 -14.70
N VAL A 798 -18.13 44.39 -13.91
CA VAL A 798 -18.67 43.77 -12.69
C VAL A 798 -17.65 43.92 -11.56
N PRO A 799 -17.52 45.16 -10.98
CA PRO A 799 -16.57 45.43 -9.90
C PRO A 799 -17.02 44.66 -8.63
N THR A 800 -16.08 44.05 -7.96
CA THR A 800 -16.29 43.40 -6.69
C THR A 800 -15.97 44.34 -5.55
N THR A 801 -16.97 44.67 -4.73
CA THR A 801 -16.81 45.57 -3.58
C THR A 801 -16.69 44.83 -2.26
N ASP A 802 -17.14 43.58 -2.22
CA ASP A 802 -17.08 42.67 -1.09
C ASP A 802 -16.79 41.25 -1.59
N PRO A 803 -15.68 40.60 -1.17
CA PRO A 803 -15.31 39.27 -1.66
C PRO A 803 -16.28 38.16 -1.22
N ASP A 804 -17.06 38.39 -0.16
CA ASP A 804 -18.03 37.44 0.38
C ASP A 804 -19.44 37.60 -0.19
N ARG A 805 -19.68 38.70 -0.95
CA ARG A 805 -20.94 38.95 -1.63
C ARG A 805 -20.81 38.91 -3.13
N LEU A 806 -21.34 37.83 -3.70
CA LEU A 806 -21.35 37.63 -5.16
C LEU A 806 -22.29 38.65 -5.83
N ARG A 807 -21.72 39.49 -6.70
CA ARG A 807 -22.49 40.46 -7.47
C ARG A 807 -22.85 39.90 -8.85
N TRP A 808 -24.14 39.69 -9.11
CA TRP A 808 -24.63 39.05 -10.33
C TRP A 808 -25.09 40.08 -11.41
N ILE A 809 -25.19 41.34 -11.11
CA ILE A 809 -25.69 42.39 -12.04
C ILE A 809 -24.52 43.24 -12.53
N PRO A 810 -24.27 43.29 -13.86
CA PRO A 810 -23.27 44.17 -14.45
C PRO A 810 -23.64 45.65 -14.24
N GLU A 811 -22.64 46.51 -14.05
CA GLU A 811 -22.84 47.98 -13.94
C GLU A 811 -22.93 48.66 -15.31
N ARG A 812 -22.21 48.08 -16.27
CA ARG A 812 -22.13 48.66 -17.62
C ARG A 812 -21.85 47.62 -18.68
N PHE A 813 -22.07 47.97 -19.93
CA PHE A 813 -21.62 47.19 -21.09
C PHE A 813 -20.14 47.51 -21.38
N GLY A 814 -19.33 46.48 -21.71
CA GLY A 814 -17.91 46.69 -21.94
C GLY A 814 -17.24 45.67 -22.85
N ARG A 815 -15.93 45.77 -22.97
CA ARG A 815 -15.08 44.77 -23.66
C ARG A 815 -14.31 43.96 -22.67
N VAL A 816 -14.22 42.68 -22.92
CA VAL A 816 -13.44 41.73 -22.14
C VAL A 816 -12.48 41.00 -23.05
N SER A 817 -11.22 40.96 -22.70
CA SER A 817 -10.20 40.15 -23.37
C SER A 817 -9.84 38.92 -22.57
N VAL A 818 -9.73 37.78 -23.24
CA VAL A 818 -9.17 36.56 -22.68
C VAL A 818 -7.93 36.21 -23.49
N ILE A 819 -6.80 36.17 -22.82
CA ILE A 819 -5.48 36.02 -23.45
C ILE A 819 -4.84 34.72 -22.93
N PHE A 820 -4.49 33.81 -23.84
CA PHE A 820 -3.81 32.56 -23.51
C PHE A 820 -2.33 32.64 -23.81
N GLY A 821 -1.48 32.41 -22.80
CA GLY A 821 -0.04 32.33 -22.98
C GLY A 821 0.40 30.97 -23.53
N LYS A 822 1.69 30.82 -23.78
CA LYS A 822 2.32 29.57 -24.15
C LYS A 822 2.31 28.61 -22.95
N PRO A 823 2.06 27.30 -23.16
CA PRO A 823 2.17 26.31 -22.10
C PRO A 823 3.58 26.27 -21.52
N ILE A 824 3.67 26.25 -20.20
CA ILE A 824 4.91 26.16 -19.42
C ILE A 824 5.06 24.73 -18.94
N GLN A 825 6.23 24.14 -19.15
CA GLN A 825 6.62 22.90 -18.49
C GLN A 825 7.32 23.26 -17.19
N ILE A 826 6.89 22.67 -16.10
CA ILE A 826 7.46 22.92 -14.76
C ILE A 826 8.49 21.83 -14.46
N ASP A 827 9.68 22.26 -14.05
CA ASP A 827 10.70 21.35 -13.55
C ASP A 827 10.25 20.79 -12.18
N PRO A 828 10.14 19.48 -12.03
CA PRO A 828 9.75 18.86 -10.76
C PRO A 828 10.71 19.13 -9.60
N GLN A 829 11.95 19.54 -9.88
CA GLN A 829 12.99 19.77 -8.88
C GLN A 829 13.24 21.28 -8.58
N ALA A 830 12.56 22.19 -9.29
CA ALA A 830 12.72 23.62 -9.04
C ALA A 830 12.19 23.99 -7.64
N ASP A 831 12.65 25.12 -7.10
CA ASP A 831 12.06 25.66 -5.87
C ASP A 831 10.58 26.03 -6.07
N PRO A 832 9.65 25.51 -5.25
CA PRO A 832 8.21 25.76 -5.39
C PRO A 832 7.83 27.26 -5.38
N ASP A 833 8.52 28.08 -4.60
CA ASP A 833 8.27 29.51 -4.55
C ASP A 833 8.77 30.23 -5.81
N GLN A 834 9.84 29.74 -6.41
CA GLN A 834 10.31 30.20 -7.71
C GLN A 834 9.33 29.82 -8.82
N VAL A 835 8.80 28.60 -8.80
CA VAL A 835 7.77 28.15 -9.74
C VAL A 835 6.51 29.02 -9.62
N ALA A 836 6.07 29.34 -8.40
CA ALA A 836 4.92 30.21 -8.18
C ALA A 836 5.14 31.62 -8.77
N ARG A 837 6.32 32.18 -8.60
CA ARG A 837 6.72 33.48 -9.22
C ARG A 837 6.73 33.41 -10.73
N THR A 838 7.32 32.40 -11.32
CA THR A 838 7.31 32.17 -12.77
C THR A 838 5.88 32.06 -13.32
N CYS A 839 4.99 31.42 -12.64
CA CYS A 839 3.57 31.31 -12.99
C CYS A 839 2.87 32.69 -12.91
N GLU A 840 3.15 33.46 -11.87
CA GLU A 840 2.62 34.82 -11.70
C GLU A 840 3.07 35.78 -12.82
N GLU A 841 4.37 35.84 -13.08
CA GLU A 841 4.96 36.65 -14.14
C GLU A 841 4.41 36.27 -15.52
N ALA A 842 4.23 34.97 -15.77
CA ALA A 842 3.68 34.52 -17.03
C ALA A 842 2.23 34.99 -17.25
N VAL A 843 1.40 35.09 -16.21
CA VAL A 843 0.06 35.69 -16.33
C VAL A 843 0.11 37.22 -16.42
N ARG A 844 0.96 37.89 -15.61
CA ARG A 844 1.09 39.33 -15.54
C ARG A 844 1.52 39.93 -16.88
N ASN A 845 2.45 39.27 -17.56
CA ASN A 845 3.07 39.75 -18.81
C ASN A 845 2.23 39.49 -20.08
N LEU A 846 1.06 38.84 -19.97
CA LEU A 846 0.16 38.68 -21.11
C LEU A 846 -0.50 40.01 -21.49
N SER A 847 -0.46 40.38 -22.79
CA SER A 847 -0.96 41.66 -23.33
C SER A 847 -1.89 41.46 -24.53
#